data_58d94d85639f31d461014b2728d98985
#
_entry.id   58d94d85639f31d461014b2728d98985
#
_cell.length_a   1.000
_cell.length_b   1.000
_cell.length_c   1.000
_cell.angle_alpha   90.00
_cell.angle_beta   90.00
_cell.angle_gamma   90.00
#
_symmetry.space_group_name_H-M   'P 1'
#
loop_
_entity.id
_entity.type
_entity.pdbx_description
1 polymer ?
#
loop_
_entity_poly.entity_id
_entity_poly.type
_entity_poly.pdbx_seq_one_letter_code
_entity_poly.pdbx_strand_id
1 'polypeptide(L)'
;MGSDFLSVIQPSDPKQREERSGDKSFPILPVRDTVLFPHAVLPLTVGRESSIQLINSLGEEKSIVVVAQRDARLDSPQPSDLHAYGTLATIHKVVKMPNQSLFVFTEGTERVKLGTFAQIEPFMTAAVQVIPEVQPTKGPGLEAMQRNVLTQFQQIVTSSPTLSDELQTIAMNIDEPGRLVDFIASSLPFLATTDKQELLETPDISARLERINKHLAKELEVQQLRNKIQSEVQDQVQQSQRDYYLREQMKAIQKELGEQDEGQKDIEELREKIEAAGMPEETKKEALKELNRLGRMSPMAADYSLTRNYIEWLAVLPWAKSSGKEVDILKAREILDEDHYDLKKVKDRILDYLAVRRLKPDMKGPILCFVGPPGVGKTSLGRSIARSLDRNFRRISLGGMHDEAELRGHRRTYIGALPGQIIQNLRRAGSNDPVFMLDEIDKLGRDFRGDPSSALLEILDPEQNNTFRDNYLDQPFDLSKVLFICTANQLDPIPAPLLDRMEIIELQGYTEEEKTHIAFRYLIPRQVKENGITEENIDFPIEAVSYIVRHYTREAGVRKLEQLIGTVCRKQARRMAEGKTEKLTVTKEIIQEFLGGIKVRVDTEIAERTKRAGVAVGLAWTPAGGDVLFIEANRMKGKGGFTMTGQIGEVMQESMQAALTWVRSNALSLGLAEDFTKDVDIHIHVPAGAIPKDGPSAGVTMATALVSLMTDRPVRPLTAMTGEITLSGNVLPVGGIKEKFLAAKRAGVETVILPADNRQNVEEDLMPEQTAGVTIHYASRIEDVLAVALPNTPADERKDEQVREEVLQHAQA
;
A
#
# COMPACT_ATOMS: atom_id res chain seq x y z
N MET A 1 -45.75 -13.99 18.21
CA MET A 1 -45.59 -15.44 18.00
C MET A 1 -44.57 -15.96 18.99
N GLY A 2 -44.93 -16.14 20.24
CA GLY A 2 -43.94 -16.40 21.31
C GLY A 2 -44.56 -16.93 22.60
N SER A 3 -45.53 -17.88 22.56
CA SER A 3 -46.02 -18.43 23.82
C SER A 3 -46.25 -19.95 23.86
N ASP A 4 -45.88 -20.68 22.79
CA ASP A 4 -46.22 -22.13 22.73
C ASP A 4 -45.02 -23.08 22.68
N PHE A 5 -43.80 -22.61 23.03
CA PHE A 5 -42.56 -23.43 22.92
C PHE A 5 -42.03 -24.06 24.21
N LEU A 6 -42.64 -23.80 25.37
CA LEU A 6 -42.15 -24.27 26.66
C LEU A 6 -42.76 -25.53 27.26
N SER A 7 -43.58 -26.29 26.51
CA SER A 7 -44.31 -27.44 27.08
C SER A 7 -43.85 -28.83 26.66
N VAL A 8 -42.69 -29.00 26.01
CA VAL A 8 -42.20 -30.34 25.61
C VAL A 8 -40.75 -30.53 25.97
N ILE A 9 -40.45 -30.71 27.24
CA ILE A 9 -39.16 -31.30 27.65
C ILE A 9 -39.45 -32.25 28.86
N GLN A 10 -39.64 -33.54 28.57
CA GLN A 10 -39.45 -34.59 29.60
C GLN A 10 -37.99 -35.04 29.58
N PRO A 11 -37.32 -35.26 30.73
CA PRO A 11 -35.93 -35.65 30.80
C PRO A 11 -35.77 -37.11 30.34
N SER A 12 -34.75 -37.35 29.50
CA SER A 12 -34.34 -38.68 29.06
C SER A 12 -33.74 -39.53 30.21
N ASP A 13 -34.09 -40.82 30.22
CA ASP A 13 -33.82 -41.84 31.20
C ASP A 13 -32.30 -42.11 31.44
N PRO A 14 -31.81 -42.20 32.69
CA PRO A 14 -30.36 -42.33 32.96
C PRO A 14 -29.72 -43.67 32.54
N LYS A 15 -30.48 -44.66 32.08
CA LYS A 15 -29.99 -46.00 31.72
C LYS A 15 -29.35 -46.12 30.32
N GLN A 16 -29.38 -45.07 29.48
CA GLN A 16 -28.77 -45.10 28.14
C GLN A 16 -27.32 -44.54 28.12
N ARG A 17 -26.71 -44.26 29.27
CA ARG A 17 -25.39 -43.58 29.38
C ARG A 17 -24.16 -44.47 29.21
N GLU A 18 -24.26 -45.81 29.30
CA GLU A 18 -23.05 -46.67 29.38
C GLU A 18 -22.58 -47.29 28.05
N GLU A 19 -23.31 -47.18 26.95
CA GLU A 19 -22.93 -47.84 25.68
C GLU A 19 -22.29 -46.92 24.60
N ARG A 20 -21.95 -45.68 24.88
CA ARG A 20 -21.46 -44.73 23.84
C ARG A 20 -19.95 -44.46 23.84
N SER A 21 -19.15 -45.20 24.57
CA SER A 21 -17.69 -45.11 24.59
C SER A 21 -17.06 -46.17 23.72
N GLY A 22 -16.89 -45.90 22.41
CA GLY A 22 -16.15 -46.76 21.48
C GLY A 22 -16.33 -46.33 20.02
N ASP A 23 -15.28 -45.88 19.36
CA ASP A 23 -15.03 -45.77 17.91
C ASP A 23 -16.17 -45.28 16.95
N LYS A 24 -17.21 -44.60 17.41
CA LYS A 24 -18.16 -43.95 16.52
C LYS A 24 -17.64 -42.59 16.07
N SER A 25 -17.48 -42.40 14.76
CA SER A 25 -17.23 -41.09 14.17
C SER A 25 -18.54 -40.33 13.99
N PHE A 26 -18.56 -39.07 14.39
CA PHE A 26 -19.72 -38.17 14.29
C PHE A 26 -19.50 -37.11 13.23
N PRO A 27 -20.57 -36.71 12.51
CA PRO A 27 -20.50 -35.56 11.60
C PRO A 27 -20.24 -34.27 12.38
N ILE A 28 -19.29 -33.44 11.86
CA ILE A 28 -18.86 -32.19 12.48
C ILE A 28 -19.52 -31.02 11.77
N LEU A 29 -20.28 -30.21 12.50
CA LEU A 29 -20.86 -28.97 12.01
C LEU A 29 -20.05 -27.76 12.51
N PRO A 30 -19.23 -27.13 11.63
CA PRO A 30 -18.47 -25.92 11.99
C PRO A 30 -19.41 -24.71 12.09
N VAL A 31 -19.31 -23.97 13.19
CA VAL A 31 -20.04 -22.72 13.42
C VAL A 31 -19.08 -21.55 13.58
N ARG A 32 -19.49 -20.32 13.16
CA ARG A 32 -18.59 -19.16 13.07
C ARG A 32 -18.46 -18.42 14.39
N ASP A 33 -19.56 -17.82 14.85
CA ASP A 33 -19.56 -16.86 15.97
C ASP A 33 -20.38 -17.36 17.15
N THR A 34 -20.46 -18.67 17.31
CA THR A 34 -21.36 -19.28 18.27
C THR A 34 -20.71 -20.50 18.90
N VAL A 35 -20.95 -20.69 20.19
CA VAL A 35 -20.58 -21.89 20.93
C VAL A 35 -21.86 -22.51 21.47
N LEU A 36 -22.10 -23.78 21.15
CA LEU A 36 -23.21 -24.54 21.71
C LEU A 36 -22.76 -25.16 23.04
N PHE A 37 -23.53 -24.96 24.09
CA PHE A 37 -23.29 -25.59 25.39
C PHE A 37 -24.19 -26.80 25.59
N PRO A 38 -23.80 -27.76 26.44
CA PRO A 38 -24.69 -28.83 26.87
C PRO A 38 -25.98 -28.27 27.45
N HIS A 39 -27.11 -28.97 27.17
CA HIS A 39 -28.47 -28.58 27.55
C HIS A 39 -28.98 -27.23 27.01
N ALA A 40 -28.19 -26.55 26.17
CA ALA A 40 -28.66 -25.35 25.47
C ALA A 40 -29.33 -25.72 24.15
N VAL A 41 -30.46 -25.07 23.89
CA VAL A 41 -31.17 -25.21 22.59
C VAL A 41 -30.83 -23.98 21.77
N LEU A 42 -30.18 -24.18 20.63
CA LEU A 42 -29.73 -23.10 19.78
C LEU A 42 -30.19 -23.25 18.32
N PRO A 43 -30.87 -22.25 17.76
CA PRO A 43 -31.17 -22.23 16.34
C PRO A 43 -29.92 -21.84 15.56
N LEU A 44 -29.49 -22.73 14.64
CA LEU A 44 -28.32 -22.51 13.78
C LEU A 44 -28.77 -22.27 12.34
N THR A 45 -28.22 -21.22 11.70
CA THR A 45 -28.40 -21.01 10.27
C THR A 45 -27.27 -21.69 9.51
N VAL A 46 -27.61 -22.69 8.69
CA VAL A 46 -26.67 -23.49 7.90
C VAL A 46 -26.80 -23.11 6.43
N GLY A 47 -25.76 -22.42 5.91
CA GLY A 47 -25.76 -21.93 4.53
C GLY A 47 -24.63 -22.50 3.66
N ARG A 48 -23.63 -23.17 4.24
CA ARG A 48 -22.51 -23.78 3.50
C ARG A 48 -22.94 -25.07 2.85
N GLU A 49 -22.48 -25.31 1.64
CA GLU A 49 -22.85 -26.51 0.87
C GLU A 49 -22.46 -27.81 1.59
N SER A 50 -21.23 -27.90 2.12
CA SER A 50 -20.77 -29.04 2.91
C SER A 50 -21.63 -29.29 4.16
N SER A 51 -22.01 -28.20 4.87
CA SER A 51 -22.88 -28.31 6.05
C SER A 51 -24.34 -28.65 5.69
N ILE A 52 -24.83 -28.19 4.55
CA ILE A 52 -26.17 -28.59 4.03
C ILE A 52 -26.16 -30.05 3.65
N GLN A 53 -25.12 -30.55 3.00
CA GLN A 53 -24.94 -31.96 2.66
C GLN A 53 -24.88 -32.84 3.91
N LEU A 54 -24.16 -32.38 4.94
CA LEU A 54 -24.10 -33.01 6.24
C LEU A 54 -25.52 -33.18 6.80
N ILE A 55 -26.29 -32.11 6.93
CA ILE A 55 -27.65 -32.17 7.51
C ILE A 55 -28.58 -33.08 6.70
N ASN A 56 -28.46 -33.05 5.36
CA ASN A 56 -29.26 -33.87 4.48
C ASN A 56 -28.87 -35.39 4.50
N SER A 57 -27.62 -35.69 4.88
CA SER A 57 -27.13 -37.08 4.96
C SER A 57 -27.49 -37.78 6.28
N LEU A 58 -27.96 -37.03 7.29
CA LEU A 58 -28.37 -37.59 8.57
C LEU A 58 -29.60 -38.46 8.44
N GLY A 59 -29.49 -39.74 8.84
CA GLY A 59 -30.59 -40.70 8.89
C GLY A 59 -31.48 -40.50 10.12
N GLU A 60 -31.94 -41.63 10.70
CA GLU A 60 -32.76 -41.62 11.93
C GLU A 60 -32.00 -41.10 13.15
N GLU A 61 -30.67 -41.32 13.24
CA GLU A 61 -29.78 -40.76 14.27
C GLU A 61 -29.40 -39.30 13.90
N LYS A 62 -30.16 -38.32 14.39
CA LYS A 62 -29.93 -36.87 14.17
C LYS A 62 -28.87 -36.29 15.11
N SER A 63 -27.77 -37.02 15.35
CA SER A 63 -26.68 -36.59 16.22
C SER A 63 -25.54 -36.03 15.43
N ILE A 64 -25.09 -34.85 15.79
CA ILE A 64 -23.94 -34.11 15.20
C ILE A 64 -23.05 -33.56 16.31
N VAL A 65 -21.82 -33.17 15.95
CA VAL A 65 -20.97 -32.41 16.87
C VAL A 65 -20.85 -30.99 16.31
N VAL A 66 -21.24 -30.04 17.13
CA VAL A 66 -21.12 -28.60 16.81
C VAL A 66 -19.81 -28.08 17.39
N VAL A 67 -18.99 -27.45 16.54
CA VAL A 67 -17.66 -26.95 16.88
C VAL A 67 -17.46 -25.54 16.36
N ALA A 68 -16.98 -24.64 17.21
CA ALA A 68 -16.65 -23.28 16.82
C ALA A 68 -15.36 -23.23 15.97
N GLN A 69 -15.34 -22.33 14.99
CA GLN A 69 -14.13 -22.02 14.23
C GLN A 69 -13.22 -21.07 15.00
N ARG A 70 -11.91 -21.19 14.80
CA ARG A 70 -10.91 -20.27 15.35
C ARG A 70 -10.92 -18.91 14.64
N ASP A 71 -11.14 -18.90 13.32
CA ASP A 71 -11.35 -17.68 12.54
C ASP A 71 -12.72 -17.73 11.83
N ALA A 72 -13.63 -16.87 12.25
CA ALA A 72 -15.00 -16.77 11.73
C ALA A 72 -15.06 -16.37 10.24
N ARG A 73 -13.98 -15.79 9.68
CA ARG A 73 -13.92 -15.30 8.30
C ARG A 73 -13.73 -16.41 7.27
N LEU A 74 -13.30 -17.58 7.68
CA LEU A 74 -13.07 -18.71 6.77
C LEU A 74 -14.38 -19.35 6.30
N ASP A 75 -14.57 -19.38 4.99
CA ASP A 75 -15.75 -20.02 4.40
C ASP A 75 -15.65 -21.55 4.38
N SER A 76 -14.48 -22.10 4.16
CA SER A 76 -14.21 -23.54 4.10
C SER A 76 -13.13 -23.92 5.12
N PRO A 77 -13.51 -24.09 6.41
CA PRO A 77 -12.57 -24.41 7.46
C PRO A 77 -11.98 -25.81 7.26
N GLN A 78 -10.68 -25.94 7.50
CA GLN A 78 -9.98 -27.23 7.60
C GLN A 78 -10.00 -27.72 9.05
N PRO A 79 -9.68 -29.00 9.32
CA PRO A 79 -9.62 -29.51 10.69
C PRO A 79 -8.76 -28.69 11.67
N SER A 80 -7.68 -28.05 11.18
CA SER A 80 -6.80 -27.14 11.96
C SER A 80 -7.45 -25.84 12.39
N ASP A 81 -8.50 -25.42 11.66
CA ASP A 81 -9.20 -24.15 11.89
C ASP A 81 -10.33 -24.28 12.90
N LEU A 82 -10.58 -25.50 13.40
CA LEU A 82 -11.57 -25.78 14.42
C LEU A 82 -10.96 -25.81 15.82
N HIS A 83 -11.78 -25.51 16.80
CA HIS A 83 -11.40 -25.73 18.20
C HIS A 83 -11.35 -27.24 18.49
N ALA A 84 -10.53 -27.63 19.47
CA ALA A 84 -10.37 -29.04 19.82
C ALA A 84 -11.57 -29.62 20.62
N TYR A 85 -12.42 -28.74 21.15
CA TYR A 85 -13.59 -29.11 21.92
C TYR A 85 -14.85 -28.59 21.23
N GLY A 86 -15.89 -29.37 21.30
CA GLY A 86 -17.22 -29.04 20.81
C GLY A 86 -18.31 -29.67 21.68
N THR A 87 -19.52 -29.63 21.20
CA THR A 87 -20.69 -30.22 21.89
C THR A 87 -21.38 -31.21 20.97
N LEU A 88 -21.56 -32.41 21.48
CA LEU A 88 -22.45 -33.39 20.88
C LEU A 88 -23.89 -32.85 20.96
N ALA A 89 -24.60 -32.84 19.86
CA ALA A 89 -25.92 -32.23 19.76
C ALA A 89 -26.90 -33.10 18.99
N THR A 90 -28.15 -33.01 19.38
CA THR A 90 -29.27 -33.65 18.69
C THR A 90 -30.06 -32.61 17.91
N ILE A 91 -30.41 -32.89 16.67
CA ILE A 91 -31.24 -32.02 15.84
C ILE A 91 -32.70 -32.36 16.04
N HIS A 92 -33.48 -31.41 16.54
CA HIS A 92 -34.92 -31.55 16.73
C HIS A 92 -35.75 -31.25 15.49
N LYS A 93 -35.39 -30.15 14.81
CA LYS A 93 -36.15 -29.66 13.64
C LYS A 93 -35.25 -28.98 12.62
N VAL A 94 -35.53 -29.24 11.36
CA VAL A 94 -34.88 -28.55 10.23
C VAL A 94 -35.96 -27.83 9.43
N VAL A 95 -35.77 -26.53 9.17
CA VAL A 95 -36.65 -25.67 8.38
C VAL A 95 -35.88 -25.15 7.17
N LYS A 96 -36.35 -25.38 5.96
CA LYS A 96 -35.76 -24.81 4.74
C LYS A 96 -36.19 -23.38 4.57
N MET A 97 -35.20 -22.50 4.34
CA MET A 97 -35.43 -21.10 4.09
C MET A 97 -35.51 -20.80 2.58
N PRO A 98 -36.14 -19.69 2.16
CA PRO A 98 -36.26 -19.32 0.74
C PRO A 98 -34.92 -19.10 0.00
N ASN A 99 -33.87 -18.77 0.73
CA ASN A 99 -32.51 -18.56 0.23
C ASN A 99 -31.66 -19.84 0.16
N GLN A 100 -32.28 -21.01 0.20
CA GLN A 100 -31.65 -22.35 0.19
C GLN A 100 -30.84 -22.69 1.46
N SER A 101 -30.74 -21.82 2.45
CA SER A 101 -30.13 -22.13 3.75
C SER A 101 -31.10 -22.99 4.60
N LEU A 102 -30.54 -23.73 5.55
CA LEU A 102 -31.30 -24.52 6.51
C LEU A 102 -31.26 -23.81 7.87
N PHE A 103 -32.42 -23.76 8.52
CA PHE A 103 -32.53 -23.30 9.90
C PHE A 103 -32.72 -24.54 10.79
N VAL A 104 -31.72 -24.85 11.61
CA VAL A 104 -31.61 -26.12 12.33
C VAL A 104 -31.71 -25.85 13.82
N PHE A 105 -32.67 -26.44 14.50
CA PHE A 105 -32.79 -26.40 15.95
C PHE A 105 -31.99 -27.54 16.55
N THR A 106 -30.90 -27.17 17.25
CA THR A 106 -29.99 -28.13 17.87
C THR A 106 -30.02 -28.01 19.40
N GLU A 107 -30.05 -29.15 20.07
CA GLU A 107 -29.88 -29.23 21.54
C GLU A 107 -28.55 -29.90 21.84
N GLY A 108 -27.69 -29.20 22.59
CA GLY A 108 -26.44 -29.77 23.09
C GLY A 108 -26.69 -30.86 24.15
N THR A 109 -25.97 -31.97 24.07
CA THR A 109 -26.09 -33.07 25.02
C THR A 109 -24.87 -33.21 25.92
N GLU A 110 -23.68 -33.31 25.36
CA GLU A 110 -22.45 -33.60 26.09
C GLU A 110 -21.26 -32.82 25.50
N ARG A 111 -20.28 -32.49 26.37
CA ARG A 111 -18.97 -31.95 25.92
C ARG A 111 -18.16 -33.04 25.28
N VAL A 112 -17.55 -32.76 24.16
CA VAL A 112 -16.69 -33.71 23.46
C VAL A 112 -15.39 -33.06 23.03
N LYS A 113 -14.34 -33.87 23.05
CA LYS A 113 -13.05 -33.50 22.43
C LYS A 113 -12.92 -34.20 21.10
N LEU A 114 -12.52 -33.45 20.06
CA LEU A 114 -12.30 -34.02 18.75
C LEU A 114 -11.02 -34.85 18.74
N GLY A 115 -11.12 -36.02 18.15
CA GLY A 115 -10.04 -36.96 17.89
C GLY A 115 -9.58 -36.92 16.45
N THR A 116 -9.28 -38.07 15.88
CA THR A 116 -8.88 -38.22 14.48
C THR A 116 -10.06 -38.01 13.53
N PHE A 117 -9.84 -37.17 12.50
CA PHE A 117 -10.82 -36.99 11.44
C PHE A 117 -10.81 -38.22 10.52
N ALA A 118 -11.94 -38.83 10.34
CA ALA A 118 -12.11 -40.00 9.48
C ALA A 118 -12.41 -39.59 8.03
N GLN A 119 -13.06 -38.44 7.84
CA GLN A 119 -13.42 -37.88 6.55
C GLN A 119 -13.39 -36.37 6.61
N ILE A 120 -12.97 -35.72 5.51
CA ILE A 120 -12.96 -34.25 5.35
C ILE A 120 -13.98 -33.81 4.31
N GLU A 121 -14.10 -34.52 3.19
CA GLU A 121 -15.04 -34.23 2.12
C GLU A 121 -16.04 -35.38 1.93
N PRO A 122 -17.33 -35.13 1.60
CA PRO A 122 -18.00 -33.84 1.32
C PRO A 122 -18.31 -33.02 2.60
N PHE A 123 -18.24 -33.61 3.77
CA PHE A 123 -18.32 -32.97 5.08
C PHE A 123 -17.42 -33.70 6.08
N MET A 124 -17.05 -33.00 7.12
CA MET A 124 -16.10 -33.54 8.12
C MET A 124 -16.80 -34.55 9.05
N THR A 125 -16.12 -35.67 9.30
CA THR A 125 -16.45 -36.61 10.36
C THR A 125 -15.23 -36.90 11.21
N ALA A 126 -15.39 -36.97 12.53
CA ALA A 126 -14.29 -37.26 13.44
C ALA A 126 -14.74 -38.22 14.56
N ALA A 127 -13.79 -38.99 15.04
CA ALA A 127 -13.96 -39.71 16.30
C ALA A 127 -14.01 -38.69 17.44
N VAL A 128 -14.86 -38.86 18.41
CA VAL A 128 -14.99 -37.94 19.55
C VAL A 128 -14.88 -38.67 20.87
N GLN A 129 -14.28 -37.98 21.81
CA GLN A 129 -14.18 -38.44 23.20
C GLN A 129 -15.11 -37.59 24.07
N VAL A 130 -16.08 -38.20 24.73
CA VAL A 130 -16.92 -37.51 25.71
C VAL A 130 -16.06 -37.13 26.91
N ILE A 131 -16.17 -35.87 27.32
CA ILE A 131 -15.41 -35.31 28.43
C ILE A 131 -16.36 -35.21 29.63
N PRO A 132 -16.20 -36.06 30.68
CA PRO A 132 -17.02 -35.96 31.86
C PRO A 132 -16.72 -34.71 32.65
N GLU A 133 -17.75 -34.12 33.23
CA GLU A 133 -17.60 -32.97 34.10
C GLU A 133 -16.97 -33.39 35.43
N VAL A 134 -15.97 -32.62 35.87
CA VAL A 134 -15.36 -32.77 37.18
C VAL A 134 -16.28 -32.10 38.21
N GLN A 135 -16.96 -32.95 39.01
CA GLN A 135 -17.91 -32.49 40.01
C GLN A 135 -17.13 -31.88 41.19
N PRO A 136 -17.48 -30.66 41.59
CA PRO A 136 -16.81 -30.02 42.71
C PRO A 136 -17.17 -30.69 44.03
N THR A 137 -16.27 -30.62 45.00
CA THR A 137 -16.56 -31.05 46.36
C THR A 137 -17.65 -30.17 46.98
N LYS A 138 -18.79 -30.74 47.33
CA LYS A 138 -19.90 -30.00 47.97
C LYS A 138 -19.41 -29.32 49.25
N GLY A 139 -19.56 -27.99 49.33
CA GLY A 139 -19.13 -27.20 50.48
C GLY A 139 -19.68 -25.78 50.42
N PRO A 140 -19.64 -25.03 51.55
CA PRO A 140 -20.23 -23.68 51.63
C PRO A 140 -19.60 -22.68 50.64
N GLY A 141 -18.37 -22.91 50.17
CA GLY A 141 -17.69 -22.06 49.18
C GLY A 141 -18.32 -22.17 47.82
N LEU A 142 -18.69 -23.36 47.36
CA LEU A 142 -19.35 -23.59 46.07
C LEU A 142 -20.75 -22.94 46.02
N GLU A 143 -21.53 -23.13 47.12
CA GLU A 143 -22.86 -22.55 47.24
C GLU A 143 -22.81 -21.01 47.25
N ALA A 144 -21.82 -20.44 47.96
CA ALA A 144 -21.62 -18.99 47.94
C ALA A 144 -21.26 -18.45 46.53
N MET A 145 -20.40 -19.15 45.81
CA MET A 145 -20.02 -18.77 44.43
C MET A 145 -21.19 -18.89 43.46
N GLN A 146 -21.96 -19.98 43.55
CA GLN A 146 -23.16 -20.16 42.73
C GLN A 146 -24.21 -19.05 42.99
N ARG A 147 -24.45 -18.70 44.26
CA ARG A 147 -25.35 -17.60 44.61
C ARG A 147 -24.84 -16.24 44.12
N ASN A 148 -23.54 -16.01 44.20
CA ASN A 148 -22.94 -14.77 43.69
C ASN A 148 -23.12 -14.63 42.18
N VAL A 149 -22.81 -15.67 41.44
CA VAL A 149 -22.99 -15.73 39.98
C VAL A 149 -24.45 -15.47 39.59
N LEU A 150 -25.38 -16.12 40.30
CA LEU A 150 -26.82 -15.91 40.05
C LEU A 150 -27.25 -14.49 40.38
N THR A 151 -26.80 -13.90 41.48
CA THR A 151 -27.13 -12.53 41.88
C THR A 151 -26.58 -11.52 40.85
N GLN A 152 -25.32 -11.68 40.42
CA GLN A 152 -24.73 -10.80 39.40
C GLN A 152 -25.45 -10.94 38.08
N PHE A 153 -25.80 -12.14 37.62
CA PHE A 153 -26.57 -12.37 36.46
C PHE A 153 -27.95 -11.69 36.48
N GLN A 154 -28.65 -11.78 37.62
CA GLN A 154 -29.93 -11.10 37.83
C GLN A 154 -29.79 -9.57 37.70
N GLN A 155 -28.74 -9.01 38.31
CA GLN A 155 -28.48 -7.58 38.21
C GLN A 155 -28.22 -7.14 36.78
N ILE A 156 -27.46 -7.94 36.02
CA ILE A 156 -27.17 -7.64 34.58
C ILE A 156 -28.45 -7.72 33.77
N VAL A 157 -29.28 -8.75 33.92
CA VAL A 157 -30.52 -8.87 33.18
C VAL A 157 -31.47 -7.72 33.51
N THR A 158 -31.63 -7.35 34.78
CA THR A 158 -32.47 -6.20 35.18
C THR A 158 -31.98 -4.88 34.59
N SER A 159 -30.65 -4.70 34.47
CA SER A 159 -30.04 -3.46 33.96
C SER A 159 -29.91 -3.41 32.47
N SER A 160 -30.11 -4.49 31.76
CA SER A 160 -29.91 -4.61 30.31
C SER A 160 -31.22 -4.59 29.53
N PRO A 161 -31.48 -3.61 28.68
CA PRO A 161 -32.71 -3.56 27.88
C PRO A 161 -32.78 -4.65 26.77
N THR A 162 -31.69 -5.39 26.56
CA THR A 162 -31.57 -6.39 25.50
C THR A 162 -31.79 -7.83 25.99
N LEU A 163 -31.84 -8.06 27.29
CA LEU A 163 -32.05 -9.34 27.93
C LEU A 163 -33.48 -9.46 28.47
N SER A 164 -34.12 -10.60 28.20
CA SER A 164 -35.48 -10.85 28.70
C SER A 164 -35.46 -11.21 30.20
N ASP A 165 -36.40 -10.67 30.96
CA ASP A 165 -36.57 -11.00 32.40
C ASP A 165 -36.83 -12.48 32.62
N GLU A 166 -37.35 -13.23 31.63
CA GLU A 166 -37.55 -14.68 31.71
C GLU A 166 -36.24 -15.46 31.98
N LEU A 167 -35.08 -14.94 31.53
CA LEU A 167 -33.78 -15.55 31.80
C LEU A 167 -33.45 -15.66 33.29
N GLN A 168 -33.89 -14.70 34.08
CA GLN A 168 -33.73 -14.74 35.53
C GLN A 168 -34.51 -15.91 36.15
N THR A 169 -35.75 -16.06 35.71
CA THR A 169 -36.62 -17.13 36.21
C THR A 169 -36.09 -18.53 35.83
N ILE A 170 -35.55 -18.68 34.63
CA ILE A 170 -34.92 -19.92 34.17
C ILE A 170 -33.67 -20.22 35.02
N ALA A 171 -32.78 -19.23 35.18
CA ALA A 171 -31.55 -19.39 35.95
C ALA A 171 -31.80 -19.78 37.41
N MET A 172 -32.84 -19.24 38.04
CA MET A 172 -33.25 -19.54 39.40
C MET A 172 -33.74 -20.99 39.61
N ASN A 173 -34.25 -21.61 38.56
CA ASN A 173 -34.74 -22.98 38.58
C ASN A 173 -33.67 -24.03 38.21
N ILE A 174 -32.43 -23.64 38.01
CA ILE A 174 -31.29 -24.55 37.70
C ILE A 174 -30.49 -24.79 38.96
N ASP A 175 -30.67 -25.96 39.56
CA ASP A 175 -29.96 -26.35 40.81
C ASP A 175 -28.52 -26.83 40.56
N GLU A 176 -28.22 -27.41 39.40
CA GLU A 176 -26.91 -27.96 39.05
C GLU A 176 -25.94 -26.83 38.62
N PRO A 177 -24.81 -26.61 39.37
CA PRO A 177 -23.90 -25.52 39.13
C PRO A 177 -23.31 -25.52 37.70
N GLY A 178 -23.01 -26.71 37.14
CA GLY A 178 -22.49 -26.84 35.78
C GLY A 178 -23.47 -26.36 34.71
N ARG A 179 -24.75 -26.74 34.85
CA ARG A 179 -25.84 -26.32 33.92
C ARG A 179 -26.14 -24.82 34.08
N LEU A 180 -26.05 -24.30 35.31
CA LEU A 180 -26.25 -22.87 35.55
C LEU A 180 -25.21 -22.02 34.81
N VAL A 181 -23.91 -22.39 34.90
CA VAL A 181 -22.83 -21.66 34.17
C VAL A 181 -23.03 -21.76 32.68
N ASP A 182 -23.34 -22.93 32.14
CA ASP A 182 -23.55 -23.13 30.72
C ASP A 182 -24.75 -22.34 30.19
N PHE A 183 -25.85 -22.30 30.98
CA PHE A 183 -27.01 -21.50 30.67
C PHE A 183 -26.68 -20.01 30.64
N ILE A 184 -25.99 -19.50 31.67
CA ILE A 184 -25.58 -18.09 31.72
C ILE A 184 -24.65 -17.77 30.55
N ALA A 185 -23.62 -18.57 30.31
CA ALA A 185 -22.67 -18.36 29.24
C ALA A 185 -23.33 -18.32 27.84
N SER A 186 -24.32 -19.20 27.60
CA SER A 186 -25.08 -19.23 26.36
C SER A 186 -26.00 -18.01 26.20
N SER A 187 -26.56 -17.48 27.29
CA SER A 187 -27.54 -16.38 27.29
C SER A 187 -26.92 -14.98 27.19
N LEU A 188 -25.61 -14.85 27.43
CA LEU A 188 -24.93 -13.54 27.46
C LEU A 188 -24.43 -13.11 26.06
N PRO A 189 -24.99 -12.06 25.44
CA PRO A 189 -24.59 -11.61 24.10
C PRO A 189 -23.24 -10.86 24.09
N PHE A 190 -22.80 -10.30 25.19
CA PHE A 190 -21.52 -9.57 25.30
C PHE A 190 -20.33 -10.48 25.54
N LEU A 191 -20.53 -11.75 25.84
CA LEU A 191 -19.44 -12.71 26.00
C LEU A 191 -18.89 -13.09 24.62
N ALA A 192 -17.59 -12.84 24.39
CA ALA A 192 -16.96 -13.18 23.12
C ALA A 192 -16.95 -14.68 22.86
N THR A 193 -16.94 -15.09 21.60
CA THR A 193 -16.93 -16.52 21.21
C THR A 193 -15.72 -17.24 21.80
N THR A 194 -14.56 -16.57 21.91
CA THR A 194 -13.35 -17.08 22.57
C THR A 194 -13.58 -17.40 24.04
N ASP A 195 -14.23 -16.49 24.78
CA ASP A 195 -14.50 -16.66 26.20
C ASP A 195 -15.53 -17.79 26.44
N LYS A 196 -16.56 -17.86 25.58
CA LYS A 196 -17.53 -18.97 25.56
C LYS A 196 -16.84 -20.31 25.30
N GLN A 197 -15.91 -20.33 24.34
CA GLN A 197 -15.16 -21.53 24.00
C GLN A 197 -14.25 -21.99 25.17
N GLU A 198 -13.57 -21.06 25.86
CA GLU A 198 -12.78 -21.39 27.04
C GLU A 198 -13.62 -21.98 28.17
N LEU A 199 -14.85 -21.52 28.36
CA LEU A 199 -15.79 -22.09 29.31
C LEU A 199 -16.22 -23.50 28.90
N LEU A 200 -16.44 -23.74 27.60
CA LEU A 200 -16.75 -25.07 27.07
C LEU A 200 -15.59 -26.06 27.25
N GLU A 201 -14.34 -25.58 27.04
CA GLU A 201 -13.11 -26.39 27.16
C GLU A 201 -12.73 -26.72 28.59
N THR A 202 -13.36 -26.09 29.60
CA THR A 202 -13.06 -26.28 31.02
C THR A 202 -14.00 -27.34 31.63
N PRO A 203 -13.55 -28.58 31.92
CA PRO A 203 -14.40 -29.60 32.52
C PRO A 203 -14.72 -29.37 33.99
N ASP A 204 -13.86 -28.65 34.72
CA ASP A 204 -14.01 -28.34 36.15
C ASP A 204 -15.07 -27.25 36.34
N ILE A 205 -16.15 -27.63 37.03
CA ILE A 205 -17.28 -26.74 37.30
C ILE A 205 -16.88 -25.56 38.19
N SER A 206 -15.98 -25.77 39.18
CA SER A 206 -15.51 -24.66 40.04
C SER A 206 -14.75 -23.61 39.22
N ALA A 207 -13.87 -24.07 38.34
CA ALA A 207 -13.12 -23.17 37.45
C ALA A 207 -14.02 -22.41 36.46
N ARG A 208 -15.09 -23.04 35.98
CA ARG A 208 -16.09 -22.38 35.14
C ARG A 208 -16.87 -21.32 35.92
N LEU A 209 -17.29 -21.61 37.16
CA LEU A 209 -17.96 -20.64 38.02
C LEU A 209 -17.08 -19.42 38.30
N GLU A 210 -15.79 -19.62 38.55
CA GLU A 210 -14.86 -18.51 38.76
C GLU A 210 -14.70 -17.63 37.51
N ARG A 211 -14.58 -18.27 36.35
CA ARG A 211 -14.44 -17.54 35.09
C ARG A 211 -15.69 -16.72 34.74
N ILE A 212 -16.87 -17.34 34.81
CA ILE A 212 -18.10 -16.60 34.53
C ILE A 212 -18.34 -15.48 35.57
N ASN A 213 -18.00 -15.69 36.80
CA ASN A 213 -18.08 -14.67 37.87
C ASN A 213 -17.22 -13.43 37.55
N LYS A 214 -16.00 -13.63 37.02
CA LYS A 214 -15.14 -12.52 36.55
C LYS A 214 -15.75 -11.74 35.41
N HIS A 215 -16.34 -12.43 34.44
CA HIS A 215 -16.99 -11.76 33.32
C HIS A 215 -18.22 -10.96 33.72
N LEU A 216 -19.05 -11.52 34.60
CA LEU A 216 -20.22 -10.85 35.15
C LEU A 216 -19.84 -9.61 36.00
N ALA A 217 -18.82 -9.73 36.85
CA ALA A 217 -18.33 -8.61 37.65
C ALA A 217 -17.83 -7.46 36.79
N LYS A 218 -17.07 -7.76 35.72
CA LYS A 218 -16.58 -6.77 34.79
C LYS A 218 -17.72 -6.05 34.04
N GLU A 219 -18.73 -6.79 33.64
CA GLU A 219 -19.90 -6.20 32.94
C GLU A 219 -20.69 -5.29 33.90
N LEU A 220 -20.88 -5.69 35.14
CA LEU A 220 -21.54 -4.84 36.16
C LEU A 220 -20.79 -3.53 36.41
N GLU A 221 -19.44 -3.57 36.39
CA GLU A 221 -18.61 -2.36 36.53
C GLU A 221 -18.81 -1.43 35.33
N VAL A 222 -18.82 -1.99 34.10
CA VAL A 222 -19.08 -1.23 32.89
C VAL A 222 -20.46 -0.60 32.90
N GLN A 223 -21.49 -1.33 33.31
CA GLN A 223 -22.85 -0.81 33.41
C GLN A 223 -22.99 0.30 34.48
N GLN A 224 -22.33 0.14 35.62
CA GLN A 224 -22.31 1.18 36.67
C GLN A 224 -21.65 2.47 36.14
N LEU A 225 -20.52 2.33 35.42
CA LEU A 225 -19.83 3.47 34.79
C LEU A 225 -20.72 4.16 33.75
N ARG A 226 -21.41 3.37 32.92
CA ARG A 226 -22.36 3.89 31.92
C ARG A 226 -23.49 4.67 32.56
N ASN A 227 -24.09 4.16 33.61
CA ASN A 227 -25.16 4.82 34.34
C ASN A 227 -24.67 6.12 35.00
N LYS A 228 -23.44 6.13 35.55
CA LYS A 228 -22.82 7.32 36.12
C LYS A 228 -22.62 8.41 35.05
N ILE A 229 -22.05 8.02 33.87
CA ILE A 229 -21.88 8.95 32.75
C ILE A 229 -23.22 9.50 32.29
N GLN A 230 -24.25 8.66 32.23
CA GLN A 230 -25.59 9.10 31.79
C GLN A 230 -26.22 10.07 32.79
N SER A 231 -26.04 9.89 34.11
CA SER A 231 -26.50 10.85 35.12
C SER A 231 -25.72 12.17 35.04
N GLU A 232 -24.39 12.12 34.85
CA GLU A 232 -23.56 13.33 34.68
C GLU A 232 -23.96 14.12 33.42
N VAL A 233 -24.28 13.44 32.30
CA VAL A 233 -24.80 14.08 31.10
C VAL A 233 -26.16 14.73 31.33
N GLN A 234 -27.03 14.07 32.11
CA GLN A 234 -28.35 14.59 32.40
C GLN A 234 -28.29 15.84 33.31
N ASP A 235 -27.37 15.83 34.28
CA ASP A 235 -27.08 17.00 35.14
C ASP A 235 -26.48 18.14 34.32
N GLN A 236 -25.59 17.88 33.38
CA GLN A 236 -25.05 18.88 32.43
C GLN A 236 -26.15 19.49 31.54
N VAL A 237 -27.09 18.69 31.06
CA VAL A 237 -28.25 19.22 30.27
C VAL A 237 -29.14 20.14 31.11
N GLN A 238 -29.43 19.78 32.35
CA GLN A 238 -30.18 20.64 33.24
C GLN A 238 -29.42 21.94 33.56
N GLN A 239 -28.12 21.86 33.81
CA GLN A 239 -27.27 23.02 34.00
C GLN A 239 -27.22 23.92 32.79
N SER A 240 -27.12 23.32 31.57
CA SER A 240 -27.17 24.06 30.31
C SER A 240 -28.51 24.75 30.08
N GLN A 241 -29.64 24.13 30.43
CA GLN A 241 -30.97 24.79 30.36
C GLN A 241 -31.11 25.98 31.32
N ARG A 242 -30.53 25.83 32.52
CA ARG A 242 -30.52 26.93 33.53
C ARG A 242 -29.64 28.10 33.05
N ASP A 243 -28.44 27.75 32.47
CA ASP A 243 -27.53 28.74 31.92
C ASP A 243 -28.15 29.45 30.68
N TYR A 244 -28.92 28.74 29.88
CA TYR A 244 -29.67 29.32 28.78
C TYR A 244 -30.70 30.37 29.29
N TYR A 245 -31.47 30.01 30.33
CA TYR A 245 -32.49 30.95 30.89
C TYR A 245 -31.82 32.18 31.51
N LEU A 246 -30.69 32.01 32.18
CA LEU A 246 -29.93 33.13 32.75
C LEU A 246 -29.29 33.99 31.67
N ARG A 247 -28.84 33.41 30.55
CA ARG A 247 -28.34 34.17 29.40
C ARG A 247 -29.42 34.91 28.66
N GLU A 248 -30.64 34.37 28.54
CA GLU A 248 -31.77 35.08 27.95
C GLU A 248 -32.18 36.27 28.82
N GLN A 249 -32.15 36.12 30.13
CA GLN A 249 -32.33 37.26 31.03
C GLN A 249 -31.19 38.27 30.90
N MET A 250 -29.94 37.84 30.81
CA MET A 250 -28.82 38.75 30.56
C MET A 250 -28.93 39.46 29.21
N LYS A 251 -29.36 38.79 28.15
CA LYS A 251 -29.60 39.39 26.84
C LYS A 251 -30.70 40.46 26.91
N ALA A 252 -31.80 40.21 27.63
CA ALA A 252 -32.83 41.18 27.81
C ALA A 252 -32.34 42.46 28.55
N ILE A 253 -31.48 42.26 29.57
CA ILE A 253 -30.84 43.32 30.33
C ILE A 253 -29.81 44.07 29.50
N GLN A 254 -28.97 43.37 28.72
CA GLN A 254 -27.99 43.97 27.81
C GLN A 254 -28.66 44.80 26.71
N LYS A 255 -29.79 44.31 26.18
CA LYS A 255 -30.59 45.05 25.18
C LYS A 255 -31.19 46.37 25.73
N GLU A 256 -31.56 46.38 27.03
CA GLU A 256 -31.98 47.60 27.71
C GLU A 256 -30.80 48.53 28.03
N LEU A 257 -29.59 47.98 28.23
CA LEU A 257 -28.36 48.76 28.49
C LEU A 257 -27.66 49.26 27.25
N GLY A 258 -28.13 48.87 26.05
CA GLY A 258 -27.54 49.30 24.78
C GLY A 258 -26.17 48.63 24.44
N GLU A 259 -25.77 47.57 25.13
CA GLU A 259 -24.59 46.79 24.80
C GLU A 259 -24.85 45.91 23.58
N GLN A 260 -24.07 46.04 22.55
CA GLN A 260 -24.12 45.16 21.35
C GLN A 260 -23.82 43.70 21.71
N ASP A 261 -24.76 42.82 21.39
CA ASP A 261 -24.60 41.33 21.57
C ASP A 261 -23.36 40.86 20.80
N GLU A 262 -22.46 40.09 21.45
CA GLU A 262 -21.28 39.48 20.82
C GLU A 262 -21.67 38.69 19.55
N GLY A 263 -22.88 38.08 19.53
CA GLY A 263 -23.39 37.38 18.36
C GLY A 263 -23.71 38.34 17.18
N GLN A 264 -24.13 39.56 17.46
CA GLN A 264 -24.36 40.59 16.42
C GLN A 264 -23.05 41.12 15.83
N LYS A 265 -22.03 41.27 16.66
CA LYS A 265 -20.69 41.66 16.18
C LYS A 265 -20.09 40.57 15.27
N ASP A 266 -20.21 39.29 15.66
CA ASP A 266 -19.72 38.16 14.82
C ASP A 266 -20.45 38.12 13.46
N ILE A 267 -21.75 38.38 13.42
CA ILE A 267 -22.52 38.44 12.18
C ILE A 267 -22.09 39.64 11.31
N GLU A 268 -21.86 40.81 11.92
CA GLU A 268 -21.40 41.99 11.19
C GLU A 268 -19.99 41.80 10.63
N GLU A 269 -19.08 41.23 11.41
CA GLU A 269 -17.75 40.86 10.93
C GLU A 269 -17.78 39.85 9.77
N LEU A 270 -18.67 38.84 9.84
CA LEU A 270 -18.84 37.88 8.74
C LEU A 270 -19.44 38.56 7.50
N ARG A 271 -20.33 39.53 7.67
CA ARG A 271 -20.91 40.34 6.58
C ARG A 271 -19.83 41.15 5.87
N GLU A 272 -18.99 41.87 6.63
CA GLU A 272 -17.86 42.60 6.07
C GLU A 272 -16.89 41.70 5.32
N LYS A 273 -16.56 40.51 5.87
CA LYS A 273 -15.73 39.51 5.21
C LYS A 273 -16.33 39.01 3.89
N ILE A 274 -17.65 38.74 3.86
CA ILE A 274 -18.39 38.35 2.65
C ILE A 274 -18.31 39.44 1.58
N GLU A 275 -18.54 40.70 1.98
CA GLU A 275 -18.50 41.84 1.05
C GLU A 275 -17.08 42.07 0.48
N ALA A 276 -16.04 41.88 1.30
CA ALA A 276 -14.66 42.05 0.91
C ALA A 276 -14.07 40.86 0.12
N ALA A 277 -14.70 39.68 0.17
CA ALA A 277 -14.17 38.47 -0.42
C ALA A 277 -14.16 38.43 -1.97
N GLY A 278 -14.91 39.31 -2.63
CA GLY A 278 -14.99 39.36 -4.10
C GLY A 278 -15.64 38.13 -4.73
N MET A 279 -16.64 37.57 -4.05
CA MET A 279 -17.40 36.41 -4.51
C MET A 279 -18.21 36.71 -5.76
N PRO A 280 -18.50 35.71 -6.63
CA PRO A 280 -19.52 35.80 -7.67
C PRO A 280 -20.88 36.15 -7.06
N GLU A 281 -21.72 36.91 -7.81
CA GLU A 281 -23.02 37.42 -7.31
C GLU A 281 -23.94 36.32 -6.78
N GLU A 282 -23.97 35.14 -7.41
CA GLU A 282 -24.78 34.01 -6.98
C GLU A 282 -24.30 33.44 -5.64
N THR A 283 -22.98 33.24 -5.52
CA THR A 283 -22.37 32.77 -4.26
C THR A 283 -22.53 33.78 -3.14
N LYS A 284 -22.39 35.07 -3.44
CA LYS A 284 -22.60 36.16 -2.48
C LYS A 284 -24.04 36.19 -1.96
N LYS A 285 -25.04 36.02 -2.84
CA LYS A 285 -26.46 35.92 -2.45
C LYS A 285 -26.71 34.75 -1.51
N GLU A 286 -26.14 33.59 -1.81
CA GLU A 286 -26.28 32.38 -0.96
C GLU A 286 -25.57 32.59 0.39
N ALA A 287 -24.35 33.13 0.40
CA ALA A 287 -23.65 33.47 1.64
C ALA A 287 -24.42 34.44 2.54
N LEU A 288 -25.00 35.49 1.96
CA LEU A 288 -25.83 36.45 2.70
C LEU A 288 -27.16 35.83 3.20
N LYS A 289 -27.74 34.91 2.42
CA LYS A 289 -28.94 34.17 2.83
C LYS A 289 -28.65 33.27 4.03
N GLU A 290 -27.53 32.51 4.00
CA GLU A 290 -27.10 31.68 5.13
C GLU A 290 -26.69 32.54 6.33
N LEU A 291 -26.08 33.71 6.12
CA LEU A 291 -25.78 34.67 7.19
C LEU A 291 -27.07 35.20 7.87
N ASN A 292 -28.09 35.55 7.07
CA ASN A 292 -29.39 35.96 7.60
C ASN A 292 -30.10 34.82 8.36
N ARG A 293 -29.90 33.57 7.92
CA ARG A 293 -30.37 32.37 8.62
C ARG A 293 -29.64 32.22 9.95
N LEU A 294 -28.30 32.33 9.96
CA LEU A 294 -27.44 32.27 11.15
C LEU A 294 -27.92 33.31 12.21
N GLY A 295 -28.24 34.56 11.79
CA GLY A 295 -28.71 35.59 12.67
C GLY A 295 -30.05 35.29 13.36
N ARG A 296 -30.83 34.35 12.84
CA ARG A 296 -32.10 33.89 13.43
C ARG A 296 -31.95 32.61 14.26
N MET A 297 -30.79 31.99 14.24
CA MET A 297 -30.52 30.77 14.99
C MET A 297 -30.05 31.08 16.41
N SER A 298 -30.43 30.22 17.35
CA SER A 298 -29.83 30.25 18.68
C SER A 298 -28.38 29.83 18.62
N PRO A 299 -27.44 30.58 19.25
CA PRO A 299 -26.02 30.15 19.34
C PRO A 299 -25.79 28.76 19.96
N MET A 300 -26.76 28.27 20.73
CA MET A 300 -26.73 26.93 21.34
C MET A 300 -27.24 25.82 20.41
N ALA A 301 -27.78 26.15 19.25
CA ALA A 301 -28.22 25.16 18.30
C ALA A 301 -27.02 24.44 17.65
N ALA A 302 -27.09 23.12 17.53
CA ALA A 302 -26.04 22.33 16.90
C ALA A 302 -25.70 22.81 15.47
N ASP A 303 -26.71 23.25 14.73
CA ASP A 303 -26.57 23.78 13.37
C ASP A 303 -25.91 25.16 13.29
N TYR A 304 -25.84 25.91 14.41
CA TYR A 304 -25.25 27.26 14.44
C TYR A 304 -23.79 27.22 14.05
N SER A 305 -23.00 26.35 14.72
CA SER A 305 -21.58 26.19 14.44
C SER A 305 -21.31 25.68 13.03
N LEU A 306 -22.15 24.77 12.53
CA LEU A 306 -22.01 24.24 11.16
C LEU A 306 -22.26 25.34 10.13
N THR A 307 -23.32 26.12 10.30
CA THR A 307 -23.64 27.21 9.39
C THR A 307 -22.61 28.34 9.45
N ARG A 308 -22.14 28.70 10.67
CA ARG A 308 -21.08 29.68 10.87
C ARG A 308 -19.78 29.26 10.17
N ASN A 309 -19.33 28.02 10.38
CA ASN A 309 -18.14 27.48 9.73
C ASN A 309 -18.28 27.48 8.21
N TYR A 310 -19.43 27.13 7.67
CA TYR A 310 -19.71 27.18 6.24
C TYR A 310 -19.55 28.59 5.67
N ILE A 311 -20.13 29.58 6.33
CA ILE A 311 -20.06 31.01 5.92
C ILE A 311 -18.59 31.46 6.01
N GLU A 312 -17.88 31.09 7.07
CA GLU A 312 -16.46 31.42 7.24
C GLU A 312 -15.60 30.83 6.11
N TRP A 313 -15.88 29.59 5.69
CA TRP A 313 -15.20 29.00 4.53
C TRP A 313 -15.44 29.83 3.27
N LEU A 314 -16.69 30.21 2.98
CA LEU A 314 -17.01 31.05 1.82
C LEU A 314 -16.28 32.40 1.88
N ALA A 315 -16.30 33.06 3.06
CA ALA A 315 -15.72 34.39 3.25
C ALA A 315 -14.21 34.45 3.14
N VAL A 316 -13.50 33.35 3.47
CA VAL A 316 -12.03 33.34 3.50
C VAL A 316 -11.41 32.87 2.18
N LEU A 317 -12.21 32.24 1.29
CA LEU A 317 -11.70 31.80 0.01
C LEU A 317 -11.31 32.97 -0.92
N PRO A 318 -10.21 32.83 -1.66
CA PRO A 318 -9.70 33.90 -2.52
C PRO A 318 -10.43 33.94 -3.87
N TRP A 319 -11.70 34.31 -3.91
CA TRP A 319 -12.52 34.30 -5.13
C TRP A 319 -11.96 35.17 -6.27
N ALA A 320 -11.56 36.39 -5.97
CA ALA A 320 -11.05 37.35 -6.94
C ALA A 320 -9.58 37.72 -6.72
N LYS A 321 -8.96 37.26 -5.64
CA LYS A 321 -7.61 37.67 -5.25
C LYS A 321 -6.56 36.88 -6.05
N SER A 322 -5.95 37.52 -7.06
CA SER A 322 -4.87 36.98 -7.88
C SER A 322 -3.53 37.58 -7.48
N SER A 323 -2.43 36.91 -7.78
CA SER A 323 -1.06 37.42 -7.59
C SER A 323 -0.76 38.65 -8.46
N GLY A 324 -1.44 38.79 -9.60
CA GLY A 324 -1.44 40.01 -10.45
C GLY A 324 -0.11 40.28 -11.19
N LYS A 325 0.83 39.32 -11.20
CA LYS A 325 2.14 39.51 -11.84
C LYS A 325 2.21 38.83 -13.20
N GLU A 326 2.81 39.53 -14.17
CA GLU A 326 3.10 38.97 -15.48
C GLU A 326 4.29 38.01 -15.41
N VAL A 327 4.28 36.99 -16.27
CA VAL A 327 5.35 36.01 -16.40
C VAL A 327 6.56 36.63 -17.06
N ASP A 328 7.69 36.71 -16.36
CA ASP A 328 8.99 37.11 -16.92
C ASP A 328 9.80 35.86 -17.26
N ILE A 329 9.94 35.57 -18.56
CA ILE A 329 10.64 34.40 -19.07
C ILE A 329 12.14 34.43 -18.80
N LEU A 330 12.77 35.63 -18.81
CA LEU A 330 14.21 35.76 -18.51
C LEU A 330 14.45 35.40 -17.05
N LYS A 331 13.68 36.00 -16.16
CA LYS A 331 13.73 35.69 -14.74
C LYS A 331 13.39 34.19 -14.45
N ALA A 332 12.44 33.62 -15.18
CA ALA A 332 12.13 32.21 -15.05
C ALA A 332 13.33 31.33 -15.42
N ARG A 333 14.05 31.67 -16.48
CA ARG A 333 15.27 30.96 -16.88
C ARG A 333 16.33 31.05 -15.80
N GLU A 334 16.60 32.25 -15.28
CA GLU A 334 17.58 32.46 -14.21
C GLU A 334 17.25 31.63 -12.96
N ILE A 335 15.98 31.60 -12.54
CA ILE A 335 15.56 30.82 -11.38
C ILE A 335 15.71 29.31 -11.62
N LEU A 336 15.34 28.82 -12.80
CA LEU A 336 15.50 27.42 -13.15
C LEU A 336 16.97 27.01 -13.21
N ASP A 337 17.86 27.89 -13.66
CA ASP A 337 19.31 27.65 -13.72
C ASP A 337 19.98 27.76 -12.35
N GLU A 338 19.45 28.61 -11.46
CA GLU A 338 19.89 28.71 -10.07
C GLU A 338 19.53 27.46 -9.28
N ASP A 339 18.28 26.98 -9.42
CA ASP A 339 17.71 25.92 -8.57
C ASP A 339 18.02 24.49 -9.08
N HIS A 340 18.37 24.34 -10.37
CA HIS A 340 18.58 23.02 -10.99
C HIS A 340 19.84 22.99 -11.83
N TYR A 341 20.67 21.97 -11.59
CA TYR A 341 21.85 21.71 -12.40
C TYR A 341 21.44 20.98 -13.69
N ASP A 342 22.00 21.39 -14.84
CA ASP A 342 21.69 20.83 -16.16
C ASP A 342 20.20 20.83 -16.50
N LEU A 343 19.61 19.73 -16.95
CA LEU A 343 18.21 19.57 -17.34
C LEU A 343 17.76 20.52 -18.48
N LYS A 344 18.66 20.84 -19.43
CA LYS A 344 18.40 21.83 -20.49
C LYS A 344 17.09 21.59 -21.24
N LYS A 345 16.89 20.37 -21.78
CA LYS A 345 15.67 20.00 -22.51
C LYS A 345 14.38 20.21 -21.66
N VAL A 346 14.46 19.87 -20.37
CA VAL A 346 13.33 20.03 -19.43
C VAL A 346 13.04 21.50 -19.16
N LYS A 347 14.10 22.29 -18.93
CA LYS A 347 13.99 23.74 -18.70
C LYS A 347 13.43 24.47 -19.91
N ASP A 348 13.91 24.14 -21.11
CA ASP A 348 13.41 24.73 -22.36
C ASP A 348 11.94 24.42 -22.55
N ARG A 349 11.47 23.17 -22.35
CA ARG A 349 10.05 22.85 -22.40
C ARG A 349 9.19 23.61 -21.39
N ILE A 350 9.69 23.77 -20.16
CA ILE A 350 9.01 24.57 -19.14
C ILE A 350 8.93 26.04 -19.58
N LEU A 351 10.02 26.59 -20.13
CA LEU A 351 10.05 27.99 -20.62
C LEU A 351 9.11 28.20 -21.81
N ASP A 352 9.07 27.24 -22.74
CA ASP A 352 8.13 27.28 -23.89
C ASP A 352 6.67 27.30 -23.40
N TYR A 353 6.33 26.42 -22.43
CA TYR A 353 5.01 26.37 -21.82
C TYR A 353 4.66 27.71 -21.16
N LEU A 354 5.58 28.27 -20.36
CA LEU A 354 5.39 29.56 -19.70
C LEU A 354 5.29 30.72 -20.71
N ALA A 355 6.04 30.69 -21.82
CA ALA A 355 5.99 31.68 -22.87
C ALA A 355 4.61 31.70 -23.57
N VAL A 356 4.08 30.52 -23.91
CA VAL A 356 2.73 30.42 -24.50
C VAL A 356 1.67 30.95 -23.54
N ARG A 357 1.78 30.62 -22.25
CA ARG A 357 0.84 31.11 -21.21
C ARG A 357 0.94 32.62 -20.99
N ARG A 358 2.09 33.22 -21.19
CA ARG A 358 2.25 34.69 -21.20
C ARG A 358 1.55 35.35 -22.37
N LEU A 359 1.68 34.76 -23.57
CA LEU A 359 1.08 35.30 -24.80
C LEU A 359 -0.45 35.11 -24.84
N LYS A 360 -0.95 34.03 -24.22
CA LYS A 360 -2.37 33.71 -24.17
C LYS A 360 -2.74 33.26 -22.77
N PRO A 361 -3.03 34.20 -21.84
CA PRO A 361 -3.35 33.87 -20.43
C PRO A 361 -4.55 32.92 -20.26
N ASP A 362 -5.53 33.00 -21.15
CA ASP A 362 -6.75 32.15 -21.17
C ASP A 362 -6.55 30.84 -21.94
N MET A 363 -5.31 30.45 -22.17
CA MET A 363 -5.03 29.20 -22.88
C MET A 363 -5.46 28.00 -22.07
N LYS A 364 -6.29 27.17 -22.66
CA LYS A 364 -6.62 25.83 -22.22
C LYS A 364 -5.49 24.88 -22.64
N GLY A 365 -4.33 24.97 -21.96
CA GLY A 365 -3.14 24.16 -22.29
C GLY A 365 -3.13 22.81 -21.58
N PRO A 366 -2.29 21.88 -22.06
CA PRO A 366 -2.07 20.62 -21.38
C PRO A 366 -1.47 20.86 -19.97
N ILE A 367 -1.64 19.88 -19.10
CA ILE A 367 -1.12 19.90 -17.72
C ILE A 367 0.31 19.35 -17.77
N LEU A 368 1.26 20.08 -17.19
CA LEU A 368 2.63 19.58 -17.09
C LEU A 368 2.68 18.37 -16.15
N CYS A 369 3.21 17.24 -16.65
CA CYS A 369 3.41 16.03 -15.87
C CYS A 369 4.89 15.64 -15.86
N PHE A 370 5.54 15.74 -14.72
CA PHE A 370 6.93 15.30 -14.52
C PHE A 370 6.97 13.82 -14.17
N VAL A 371 7.56 13.03 -15.05
CA VAL A 371 7.67 11.58 -14.92
C VAL A 371 9.14 11.18 -14.77
N GLY A 372 9.45 10.27 -13.88
CA GLY A 372 10.80 9.75 -13.70
C GLY A 372 11.06 9.17 -12.32
N PRO A 373 12.26 8.63 -12.10
CA PRO A 373 12.59 7.94 -10.86
C PRO A 373 12.54 8.87 -9.62
N PRO A 374 12.44 8.30 -8.42
CA PRO A 374 12.43 9.09 -7.20
C PRO A 374 13.75 9.83 -7.00
N GLY A 375 13.67 11.09 -6.52
CA GLY A 375 14.85 11.90 -6.18
C GLY A 375 15.50 12.64 -7.35
N VAL A 376 14.87 12.70 -8.53
CA VAL A 376 15.37 13.47 -9.69
C VAL A 376 14.93 14.95 -9.70
N GLY A 377 14.24 15.41 -8.66
CA GLY A 377 13.90 16.82 -8.54
C GLY A 377 12.52 17.23 -9.03
N LYS A 378 11.59 16.28 -9.29
CA LYS A 378 10.22 16.59 -9.73
C LYS A 378 9.52 17.66 -8.90
N THR A 379 9.52 17.48 -7.59
CA THR A 379 8.87 18.42 -6.66
C THR A 379 9.60 19.76 -6.57
N SER A 380 10.91 19.78 -6.70
CA SER A 380 11.69 21.03 -6.71
C SER A 380 11.45 21.84 -7.97
N LEU A 381 11.31 21.20 -9.14
CA LEU A 381 10.94 21.90 -10.40
C LEU A 381 9.60 22.63 -10.27
N GLY A 382 8.56 21.98 -9.72
CA GLY A 382 7.28 22.64 -9.49
C GLY A 382 7.38 23.84 -8.55
N ARG A 383 8.25 23.77 -7.54
CA ARG A 383 8.51 24.90 -6.63
C ARG A 383 9.24 26.03 -7.34
N SER A 384 10.20 25.71 -8.21
CA SER A 384 10.95 26.72 -8.98
C SER A 384 10.05 27.39 -10.02
N ILE A 385 9.13 26.66 -10.64
CA ILE A 385 8.08 27.25 -11.51
C ILE A 385 7.22 28.23 -10.70
N ALA A 386 6.75 27.82 -9.50
CA ALA A 386 5.97 28.72 -8.66
C ALA A 386 6.75 29.99 -8.26
N ARG A 387 8.03 29.84 -7.91
CA ARG A 387 8.94 30.95 -7.61
C ARG A 387 9.14 31.87 -8.83
N SER A 388 9.27 31.32 -10.02
CA SER A 388 9.44 32.09 -11.27
C SER A 388 8.19 32.88 -11.63
N LEU A 389 7.02 32.38 -11.28
CA LEU A 389 5.74 33.03 -11.46
C LEU A 389 5.36 33.96 -10.30
N ASP A 390 6.13 33.99 -9.24
CA ASP A 390 5.84 34.68 -7.97
C ASP A 390 4.44 34.28 -7.43
N ARG A 391 4.11 32.97 -7.52
CA ARG A 391 2.85 32.40 -7.06
C ARG A 391 3.06 31.46 -5.88
N ASN A 392 2.05 31.35 -5.05
CA ASN A 392 2.10 30.42 -3.93
C ASN A 392 2.12 28.97 -4.39
N PHE A 393 3.05 28.18 -3.87
CA PHE A 393 3.19 26.75 -4.15
C PHE A 393 2.45 25.92 -3.10
N ARG A 394 1.63 24.97 -3.56
CA ARG A 394 0.97 23.99 -2.71
C ARG A 394 1.15 22.61 -3.30
N ARG A 395 1.49 21.65 -2.44
CA ARG A 395 1.64 20.24 -2.80
C ARG A 395 0.50 19.44 -2.18
N ILE A 396 -0.14 18.63 -3.01
CA ILE A 396 -1.18 17.68 -2.63
C ILE A 396 -0.65 16.30 -3.02
N SER A 397 -0.49 15.39 -2.03
CA SER A 397 -0.09 14.01 -2.31
C SER A 397 -1.32 13.19 -2.63
N LEU A 398 -1.30 12.54 -3.79
CA LEU A 398 -2.37 11.65 -4.24
C LEU A 398 -2.10 10.18 -3.90
N GLY A 399 -0.85 9.87 -3.49
CA GLY A 399 -0.45 8.51 -3.15
C GLY A 399 -1.19 7.97 -1.92
N GLY A 400 -1.92 6.87 -2.11
CA GLY A 400 -2.73 6.26 -1.06
C GLY A 400 -4.13 6.85 -0.90
N MET A 401 -4.54 7.76 -1.78
CA MET A 401 -5.89 8.31 -1.82
C MET A 401 -6.83 7.31 -2.51
N HIS A 402 -7.94 6.97 -1.85
CA HIS A 402 -8.91 5.99 -2.33
C HIS A 402 -10.33 6.55 -2.43
N ASP A 403 -10.62 7.68 -1.76
CA ASP A 403 -11.93 8.31 -1.71
C ASP A 403 -11.92 9.65 -2.47
N GLU A 404 -12.83 9.81 -3.42
CA GLU A 404 -13.01 11.08 -4.14
C GLU A 404 -13.36 12.24 -3.21
N ALA A 405 -13.99 11.95 -2.07
CA ALA A 405 -14.34 12.94 -1.06
C ALA A 405 -13.11 13.64 -0.45
N GLU A 406 -11.93 13.03 -0.49
CA GLU A 406 -10.70 13.72 -0.09
C GLU A 406 -10.40 14.92 -1.00
N LEU A 407 -10.70 14.82 -2.31
CA LEU A 407 -10.51 15.91 -3.28
C LEU A 407 -11.68 16.89 -3.31
N ARG A 408 -12.92 16.37 -3.27
CA ARG A 408 -14.16 17.14 -3.47
C ARG A 408 -14.90 17.48 -2.18
N GLY A 409 -14.43 17.01 -1.02
CA GLY A 409 -15.09 17.21 0.26
C GLY A 409 -16.30 16.32 0.50
N HIS A 410 -16.73 16.26 1.73
CA HIS A 410 -17.98 15.58 2.15
C HIS A 410 -19.15 16.57 2.21
N ARG A 411 -20.35 16.07 1.97
CA ARG A 411 -21.55 16.90 2.10
C ARG A 411 -21.64 17.49 3.50
N ARG A 412 -21.94 18.80 3.61
CA ARG A 412 -21.99 19.55 4.87
C ARG A 412 -22.97 19.01 5.92
N THR A 413 -23.89 18.12 5.51
CA THR A 413 -24.86 17.46 6.42
C THR A 413 -24.25 16.39 7.31
N TYR A 414 -23.04 15.95 7.03
CA TYR A 414 -22.33 14.95 7.87
C TYR A 414 -21.59 15.64 9.01
N ILE A 415 -21.66 15.05 10.20
CA ILE A 415 -20.91 15.55 11.36
C ILE A 415 -19.39 15.43 11.08
N GLY A 416 -18.67 16.54 11.23
CA GLY A 416 -17.23 16.58 10.95
C GLY A 416 -16.86 16.76 9.47
N ALA A 417 -17.81 17.01 8.58
CA ALA A 417 -17.55 17.31 7.19
C ALA A 417 -16.60 18.51 7.01
N LEU A 418 -15.69 18.39 6.07
CA LEU A 418 -14.74 19.42 5.67
C LEU A 418 -14.73 19.54 4.14
N PRO A 419 -14.39 20.73 3.59
CA PRO A 419 -14.10 20.88 2.17
C PRO A 419 -12.95 19.95 1.73
N GLY A 420 -12.94 19.62 0.44
CA GLY A 420 -11.87 18.80 -0.15
C GLY A 420 -10.50 19.49 -0.15
N GLN A 421 -9.47 18.70 -0.39
CA GLN A 421 -8.07 19.14 -0.39
C GLN A 421 -7.81 20.32 -1.35
N ILE A 422 -8.53 20.38 -2.47
CA ILE A 422 -8.40 21.49 -3.43
C ILE A 422 -8.80 22.82 -2.77
N ILE A 423 -9.98 22.90 -2.20
CA ILE A 423 -10.50 24.09 -1.53
C ILE A 423 -9.67 24.45 -0.29
N GLN A 424 -9.28 23.46 0.51
CA GLN A 424 -8.43 23.70 1.67
C GLN A 424 -7.08 24.32 1.28
N ASN A 425 -6.47 23.85 0.20
CA ASN A 425 -5.19 24.38 -0.27
C ASN A 425 -5.33 25.74 -0.95
N LEU A 426 -6.46 26.05 -1.59
CA LEU A 426 -6.77 27.40 -2.06
C LEU A 426 -6.86 28.40 -0.89
N ARG A 427 -7.57 28.04 0.17
CA ARG A 427 -7.61 28.85 1.40
C ARG A 427 -6.20 29.12 1.95
N ARG A 428 -5.38 28.07 2.04
CA ARG A 428 -3.99 28.19 2.54
C ARG A 428 -3.08 28.96 1.59
N ALA A 429 -3.37 28.97 0.30
CA ALA A 429 -2.64 29.74 -0.70
C ALA A 429 -2.97 31.23 -0.61
N GLY A 430 -4.21 31.58 -0.27
CA GLY A 430 -4.67 32.96 -0.14
C GLY A 430 -4.75 33.74 -1.47
N SER A 431 -4.61 33.03 -2.60
CA SER A 431 -4.81 33.54 -3.98
C SER A 431 -5.52 32.50 -4.82
N ASN A 432 -6.19 32.91 -5.90
CA ASN A 432 -6.94 32.05 -6.81
C ASN A 432 -6.09 31.50 -7.97
N ASP A 433 -4.81 31.87 -8.01
CA ASP A 433 -3.86 31.51 -9.07
C ASP A 433 -2.58 30.80 -8.54
N PRO A 434 -2.67 29.94 -7.50
CA PRO A 434 -1.51 29.23 -6.99
C PRO A 434 -1.00 28.21 -8.01
N VAL A 435 0.20 27.68 -7.72
CA VAL A 435 0.71 26.48 -8.38
C VAL A 435 0.40 25.28 -7.48
N PHE A 436 -0.45 24.39 -7.99
CA PHE A 436 -0.80 23.13 -7.32
C PHE A 436 -0.02 21.97 -7.91
N MET A 437 0.79 21.33 -7.10
CA MET A 437 1.48 20.11 -7.48
C MET A 437 0.72 18.90 -6.94
N LEU A 438 0.21 18.10 -7.84
CA LEU A 438 -0.44 16.83 -7.61
C LEU A 438 0.63 15.73 -7.67
N ASP A 439 1.10 15.31 -6.51
CA ASP A 439 2.27 14.43 -6.41
C ASP A 439 1.83 12.96 -6.33
N GLU A 440 2.59 12.08 -7.01
CA GLU A 440 2.36 10.63 -7.06
C GLU A 440 1.00 10.22 -7.66
N ILE A 441 0.64 10.82 -8.82
CA ILE A 441 -0.62 10.50 -9.52
C ILE A 441 -0.68 9.02 -10.00
N ASP A 442 0.47 8.39 -10.19
CA ASP A 442 0.62 6.97 -10.52
C ASP A 442 0.25 6.02 -9.38
N LYS A 443 0.05 6.55 -8.17
CA LYS A 443 -0.30 5.77 -6.98
C LYS A 443 -1.75 5.95 -6.52
N LEU A 444 -2.60 6.46 -7.40
CA LEU A 444 -4.04 6.55 -7.14
C LEU A 444 -4.63 5.15 -6.97
N GLY A 445 -5.28 4.91 -5.84
CA GLY A 445 -6.01 3.68 -5.59
C GLY A 445 -7.37 3.68 -6.30
N ARG A 446 -7.83 2.48 -6.70
CA ARG A 446 -9.22 2.25 -7.10
C ARG A 446 -9.85 1.35 -6.04
N ASP A 447 -10.93 1.81 -5.42
CA ASP A 447 -11.64 1.04 -4.41
C ASP A 447 -13.16 1.19 -4.64
N PHE A 448 -13.94 0.30 -4.00
CA PHE A 448 -15.41 0.32 -4.06
C PHE A 448 -16.06 1.60 -3.50
N ARG A 449 -15.30 2.49 -2.87
CA ARG A 449 -15.79 3.71 -2.20
C ARG A 449 -15.78 4.97 -3.05
N GLY A 450 -15.23 4.93 -4.25
CA GLY A 450 -15.15 6.08 -5.15
C GLY A 450 -14.01 5.96 -6.16
N ASP A 451 -14.02 6.81 -7.17
CA ASP A 451 -12.96 6.91 -8.17
C ASP A 451 -12.32 8.30 -8.13
N PRO A 452 -11.21 8.48 -7.38
CA PRO A 452 -10.47 9.74 -7.35
C PRO A 452 -10.02 10.21 -8.73
N SER A 453 -9.84 9.29 -9.69
CA SER A 453 -9.45 9.63 -11.07
C SER A 453 -10.54 10.42 -11.78
N SER A 454 -11.81 10.07 -11.56
CA SER A 454 -12.95 10.82 -12.11
C SER A 454 -13.04 12.25 -11.55
N ALA A 455 -12.81 12.41 -10.23
CA ALA A 455 -12.73 13.75 -9.63
C ALA A 455 -11.57 14.58 -10.19
N LEU A 456 -10.42 13.94 -10.43
CA LEU A 456 -9.26 14.61 -11.03
C LEU A 456 -9.52 15.01 -12.48
N LEU A 457 -10.26 14.22 -13.26
CA LEU A 457 -10.63 14.60 -14.62
C LEU A 457 -11.41 15.91 -14.64
N GLU A 458 -12.37 16.12 -13.72
CA GLU A 458 -13.12 17.39 -13.63
C GLU A 458 -12.22 18.55 -13.17
N ILE A 459 -11.36 18.31 -12.16
CA ILE A 459 -10.44 19.33 -11.63
C ILE A 459 -9.43 19.78 -12.67
N LEU A 460 -8.90 18.83 -13.44
CA LEU A 460 -7.83 19.06 -14.38
C LEU A 460 -8.31 19.43 -15.79
N ASP A 461 -9.56 19.16 -16.13
CA ASP A 461 -10.11 19.50 -17.43
C ASP A 461 -10.32 21.02 -17.57
N PRO A 462 -9.60 21.71 -18.44
CA PRO A 462 -9.75 23.15 -18.64
C PRO A 462 -11.16 23.56 -19.14
N GLU A 463 -11.97 22.63 -19.62
CA GLU A 463 -13.33 22.90 -20.06
C GLU A 463 -14.33 22.88 -18.90
N GLN A 464 -14.02 22.15 -17.82
CA GLN A 464 -14.91 21.91 -16.69
C GLN A 464 -14.45 22.61 -15.40
N ASN A 465 -13.14 22.85 -15.24
CA ASN A 465 -12.55 23.35 -13.99
C ASN A 465 -12.95 24.77 -13.59
N ASN A 466 -13.49 25.57 -14.52
CA ASN A 466 -14.03 26.90 -14.24
C ASN A 466 -15.34 26.88 -13.41
N THR A 467 -15.98 25.72 -13.33
CA THR A 467 -17.22 25.49 -12.56
C THR A 467 -17.08 24.35 -11.56
N PHE A 468 -15.88 24.15 -11.06
CA PHE A 468 -15.60 23.10 -10.08
C PHE A 468 -16.48 23.23 -8.84
N ARG A 469 -17.12 22.14 -8.41
CA ARG A 469 -17.96 22.10 -7.21
C ARG A 469 -17.38 21.17 -6.16
N ASP A 470 -17.08 21.76 -5.03
CA ASP A 470 -16.79 21.01 -3.80
C ASP A 470 -18.10 20.60 -3.13
N ASN A 471 -18.21 19.36 -2.65
CA ASN A 471 -19.43 18.83 -2.04
C ASN A 471 -19.81 19.52 -0.72
N TYR A 472 -18.83 20.10 -0.01
CA TYR A 472 -19.06 20.85 1.22
C TYR A 472 -19.59 22.26 0.93
N LEU A 473 -18.93 22.95 -0.02
CA LEU A 473 -19.30 24.32 -0.38
C LEU A 473 -20.58 24.38 -1.22
N ASP A 474 -20.76 23.40 -2.10
CA ASP A 474 -21.87 23.34 -3.09
C ASP A 474 -22.03 24.64 -3.91
N GLN A 475 -20.93 25.36 -4.07
CA GLN A 475 -20.84 26.59 -4.87
C GLN A 475 -19.72 26.39 -5.92
N PRO A 476 -19.94 26.88 -7.16
CA PRO A 476 -18.93 26.77 -8.19
C PRO A 476 -17.73 27.67 -7.85
N PHE A 477 -16.53 27.10 -7.96
CA PHE A 477 -15.26 27.82 -7.81
C PHE A 477 -14.47 27.72 -9.12
N ASP A 478 -13.94 28.84 -9.58
CA ASP A 478 -13.14 28.89 -10.81
C ASP A 478 -11.69 28.49 -10.55
N LEU A 479 -11.31 27.32 -11.03
CA LEU A 479 -9.93 26.77 -10.97
C LEU A 479 -9.10 27.07 -12.22
N SER A 480 -9.62 27.77 -13.22
CA SER A 480 -8.94 28.02 -14.51
C SER A 480 -7.62 28.79 -14.37
N LYS A 481 -7.51 29.60 -13.30
CA LYS A 481 -6.30 30.37 -12.98
C LYS A 481 -5.23 29.58 -12.24
N VAL A 482 -5.59 28.46 -11.65
CA VAL A 482 -4.66 27.56 -10.95
C VAL A 482 -3.74 26.89 -11.98
N LEU A 483 -2.45 26.87 -11.69
CA LEU A 483 -1.51 26.09 -12.47
C LEU A 483 -1.35 24.70 -11.82
N PHE A 484 -1.91 23.68 -12.47
CA PHE A 484 -1.73 22.31 -12.04
C PHE A 484 -0.47 21.71 -12.65
N ILE A 485 0.31 21.04 -11.83
CA ILE A 485 1.51 20.27 -12.21
C ILE A 485 1.36 18.89 -11.59
N CYS A 486 1.48 17.84 -12.38
CA CYS A 486 1.45 16.47 -11.91
C CYS A 486 2.85 15.88 -11.77
N THR A 487 3.03 14.89 -10.90
CA THR A 487 4.23 14.06 -10.84
C THR A 487 3.87 12.60 -10.82
N ALA A 488 4.67 11.78 -11.49
CA ALA A 488 4.56 10.33 -11.48
C ALA A 488 5.95 9.69 -11.46
N ASN A 489 6.04 8.45 -11.02
CA ASN A 489 7.27 7.68 -11.19
C ASN A 489 7.20 6.83 -12.47
N GLN A 490 6.01 6.41 -12.88
CA GLN A 490 5.74 5.61 -14.08
C GLN A 490 4.39 6.00 -14.69
N LEU A 491 4.20 5.75 -15.98
CA LEU A 491 3.00 6.14 -16.72
C LEU A 491 1.89 5.08 -16.70
N ASP A 492 2.26 3.80 -16.72
CA ASP A 492 1.35 2.67 -16.90
C ASP A 492 0.15 2.63 -15.94
N PRO A 493 0.27 3.00 -14.65
CA PRO A 493 -0.87 3.01 -13.74
C PRO A 493 -1.83 4.17 -13.95
N ILE A 494 -1.43 5.21 -14.70
CA ILE A 494 -2.24 6.42 -14.89
C ILE A 494 -3.32 6.13 -15.93
N PRO A 495 -4.60 6.42 -15.65
CA PRO A 495 -5.67 6.23 -16.62
C PRO A 495 -5.44 7.02 -17.92
N ALA A 496 -5.66 6.39 -19.08
CA ALA A 496 -5.48 7.01 -20.38
C ALA A 496 -6.19 8.37 -20.55
N PRO A 497 -7.44 8.60 -20.06
CA PRO A 497 -8.08 9.90 -20.17
C PRO A 497 -7.37 11.04 -19.43
N LEU A 498 -6.59 10.72 -18.38
CA LEU A 498 -5.75 11.71 -17.71
C LEU A 498 -4.46 11.95 -18.50
N LEU A 499 -3.84 10.89 -19.03
CA LEU A 499 -2.64 11.01 -19.85
C LEU A 499 -2.87 11.87 -21.09
N ASP A 500 -4.01 11.74 -21.76
CA ASP A 500 -4.38 12.52 -22.95
C ASP A 500 -4.43 14.04 -22.69
N ARG A 501 -4.56 14.46 -21.43
CA ARG A 501 -4.58 15.86 -21.00
C ARG A 501 -3.24 16.38 -20.50
N MET A 502 -2.23 15.50 -20.45
CA MET A 502 -0.95 15.82 -19.86
C MET A 502 0.14 16.02 -20.90
N GLU A 503 0.94 17.05 -20.72
CA GLU A 503 2.23 17.17 -21.38
C GLU A 503 3.28 16.46 -20.53
N ILE A 504 3.75 15.32 -21.02
CA ILE A 504 4.70 14.47 -20.31
C ILE A 504 6.11 15.06 -20.50
N ILE A 505 6.77 15.35 -19.40
CA ILE A 505 8.16 15.76 -19.34
C ILE A 505 8.93 14.70 -18.55
N GLU A 506 9.71 13.90 -19.26
CA GLU A 506 10.50 12.83 -18.66
C GLU A 506 11.76 13.38 -17.98
N LEU A 507 11.94 13.03 -16.72
CA LEU A 507 13.11 13.33 -15.92
C LEU A 507 13.93 12.06 -15.75
N GLN A 508 15.11 12.07 -16.29
CA GLN A 508 16.02 10.94 -16.26
C GLN A 508 16.86 10.93 -15.00
N GLY A 509 17.53 9.79 -14.76
CA GLY A 509 18.48 9.69 -13.64
C GLY A 509 19.75 10.51 -13.89
N TYR A 510 20.44 10.86 -12.82
CA TYR A 510 21.68 11.62 -12.85
C TYR A 510 22.91 10.71 -12.97
N THR A 511 23.93 11.18 -13.71
CA THR A 511 25.27 10.60 -13.73
C THR A 511 25.99 10.83 -12.41
N GLU A 512 27.12 10.16 -12.20
CA GLU A 512 27.97 10.38 -11.03
C GLU A 512 28.47 11.83 -10.96
N GLU A 513 28.86 12.38 -12.10
CA GLU A 513 29.35 13.77 -12.21
C GLU A 513 28.25 14.76 -11.85
N GLU A 514 27.04 14.60 -12.45
CA GLU A 514 25.87 15.42 -12.13
C GLU A 514 25.50 15.32 -10.65
N LYS A 515 25.48 14.11 -10.07
CA LYS A 515 25.22 13.91 -8.64
C LYS A 515 26.24 14.62 -7.76
N THR A 516 27.50 14.61 -8.17
CA THR A 516 28.56 15.30 -7.46
C THR A 516 28.36 16.81 -7.50
N HIS A 517 28.04 17.38 -8.69
CA HIS A 517 27.72 18.79 -8.82
C HIS A 517 26.48 19.19 -8.02
N ILE A 518 25.41 18.40 -8.10
CA ILE A 518 24.18 18.61 -7.32
C ILE A 518 24.48 18.57 -5.83
N ALA A 519 25.33 17.64 -5.39
CA ALA A 519 25.71 17.53 -3.98
C ALA A 519 26.39 18.81 -3.48
N PHE A 520 27.37 19.34 -4.22
CA PHE A 520 28.08 20.55 -3.84
C PHE A 520 27.19 21.78 -3.89
N ARG A 521 26.40 21.94 -4.97
CA ARG A 521 25.64 23.18 -5.16
C ARG A 521 24.41 23.26 -4.26
N TYR A 522 23.80 22.12 -3.94
CA TYR A 522 22.48 22.11 -3.29
C TYR A 522 22.41 21.26 -2.02
N LEU A 523 22.94 20.01 -2.05
CA LEU A 523 22.67 19.08 -0.95
C LEU A 523 23.51 19.37 0.28
N ILE A 524 24.81 19.60 0.09
CA ILE A 524 25.76 19.88 1.19
C ILE A 524 25.37 21.17 1.91
N PRO A 525 25.19 22.33 1.24
CA PRO A 525 24.78 23.56 1.92
C PRO A 525 23.48 23.43 2.69
N ARG A 526 22.48 22.71 2.09
CA ARG A 526 21.22 22.43 2.76
C ARG A 526 21.40 21.58 4.00
N GLN A 527 22.12 20.46 3.89
CA GLN A 527 22.30 19.53 5.00
C GLN A 527 23.18 20.13 6.11
N VAL A 528 24.16 20.94 5.79
CA VAL A 528 24.94 21.71 6.75
C VAL A 528 24.01 22.62 7.56
N LYS A 529 23.19 23.43 6.89
CA LYS A 529 22.22 24.32 7.52
C LYS A 529 21.19 23.62 8.37
N GLU A 530 20.58 22.55 7.84
CA GLU A 530 19.51 21.76 8.51
C GLU A 530 20.02 21.05 9.77
N ASN A 531 21.32 20.69 9.82
CA ASN A 531 21.91 20.02 10.97
C ASN A 531 22.60 21.00 11.94
N GLY A 532 22.45 22.33 11.76
CA GLY A 532 22.92 23.33 12.68
C GLY A 532 24.45 23.49 12.74
N ILE A 533 25.15 23.10 11.67
CA ILE A 533 26.59 23.24 11.49
C ILE A 533 26.89 24.29 10.40
N THR A 534 28.11 24.74 10.30
CA THR A 534 28.57 25.72 9.30
C THR A 534 29.63 25.12 8.38
N GLU A 535 29.91 25.77 7.26
CA GLU A 535 30.97 25.34 6.33
C GLU A 535 32.35 25.38 6.97
N GLU A 536 32.52 26.14 8.05
CA GLU A 536 33.77 26.16 8.84
C GLU A 536 33.95 24.84 9.65
N ASN A 537 32.87 24.13 9.94
CA ASN A 537 32.90 22.91 10.77
C ASN A 537 33.14 21.64 9.98
N ILE A 538 32.81 21.64 8.68
CA ILE A 538 32.91 20.45 7.83
C ILE A 538 33.31 20.83 6.41
N ASP A 539 34.13 19.98 5.81
CA ASP A 539 34.59 20.09 4.44
C ASP A 539 34.40 18.77 3.69
N PHE A 540 33.80 18.82 2.50
CA PHE A 540 33.59 17.66 1.64
C PHE A 540 34.44 17.78 0.37
N PRO A 541 35.62 17.14 0.30
CA PRO A 541 36.36 17.02 -0.96
C PRO A 541 35.58 16.36 -2.05
N ILE A 542 35.85 16.66 -3.32
CA ILE A 542 35.16 16.08 -4.49
C ILE A 542 35.28 14.56 -4.47
N GLU A 543 36.47 14.04 -4.16
CA GLU A 543 36.77 12.61 -4.08
C GLU A 543 35.91 11.89 -3.01
N ALA A 544 35.61 12.56 -1.92
CA ALA A 544 34.77 12.02 -0.85
C ALA A 544 33.33 11.89 -1.29
N VAL A 545 32.76 12.88 -2.00
CA VAL A 545 31.41 12.84 -2.54
C VAL A 545 31.31 11.77 -3.63
N SER A 546 32.24 11.74 -4.59
CA SER A 546 32.29 10.68 -5.62
C SER A 546 32.42 9.28 -4.99
N TYR A 547 33.19 9.15 -3.92
CA TYR A 547 33.31 7.89 -3.18
C TYR A 547 31.97 7.47 -2.54
N ILE A 548 31.21 8.42 -1.95
CA ILE A 548 29.87 8.15 -1.42
C ILE A 548 28.94 7.71 -2.55
N VAL A 549 28.94 8.39 -3.69
CA VAL A 549 28.10 8.09 -4.84
C VAL A 549 28.37 6.67 -5.34
N ARG A 550 29.64 6.29 -5.56
CA ARG A 550 30.06 4.99 -6.09
C ARG A 550 29.77 3.82 -5.15
N HIS A 551 30.10 4.00 -3.86
CA HIS A 551 30.17 2.85 -2.94
C HIS A 551 29.00 2.75 -1.97
N TYR A 552 28.12 3.76 -1.88
CA TYR A 552 27.02 3.76 -0.93
C TYR A 552 25.63 4.02 -1.56
N THR A 553 25.57 4.40 -2.86
CA THR A 553 24.30 4.64 -3.56
C THR A 553 24.16 3.78 -4.82
N ARG A 554 22.90 3.34 -5.12
CA ARG A 554 22.52 2.70 -6.39
C ARG A 554 21.31 3.38 -7.03
N GLU A 555 20.90 4.52 -6.53
CA GLU A 555 19.70 5.23 -6.99
C GLU A 555 19.96 6.02 -8.30
N ALA A 556 18.90 6.21 -9.09
CA ALA A 556 18.93 7.10 -10.24
C ALA A 556 19.00 8.60 -9.83
N GLY A 557 18.25 8.98 -8.80
CA GLY A 557 18.23 10.33 -8.24
C GLY A 557 19.31 10.60 -7.20
N VAL A 558 19.03 11.54 -6.29
CA VAL A 558 19.95 12.00 -5.24
C VAL A 558 19.39 11.90 -3.82
N ARG A 559 18.25 11.22 -3.65
CA ARG A 559 17.56 11.13 -2.33
C ARG A 559 18.38 10.38 -1.29
N LYS A 560 19.00 9.26 -1.68
CA LYS A 560 19.86 8.47 -0.81
C LYS A 560 21.17 9.18 -0.53
N LEU A 561 21.74 9.82 -1.55
CA LEU A 561 22.93 10.65 -1.43
C LEU A 561 22.71 11.76 -0.40
N GLU A 562 21.58 12.48 -0.47
CA GLU A 562 21.21 13.50 0.51
C GLU A 562 21.13 12.95 1.93
N GLN A 563 20.49 11.78 2.11
CA GLN A 563 20.40 11.09 3.41
C GLN A 563 21.79 10.73 3.98
N LEU A 564 22.71 10.29 3.12
CA LEU A 564 24.06 9.92 3.52
C LEU A 564 24.90 11.13 3.91
N ILE A 565 24.84 12.21 3.10
CA ILE A 565 25.44 13.51 3.43
C ILE A 565 24.90 14.02 4.76
N GLY A 566 23.58 14.01 4.95
CA GLY A 566 22.93 14.38 6.20
C GLY A 566 23.37 13.51 7.39
N THR A 567 23.66 12.23 7.16
CA THR A 567 24.19 11.34 8.20
C THR A 567 25.60 11.74 8.61
N VAL A 568 26.46 12.11 7.66
CA VAL A 568 27.82 12.63 7.94
C VAL A 568 27.72 13.94 8.70
N CYS A 569 26.85 14.87 8.28
CA CYS A 569 26.64 16.15 8.97
C CYS A 569 26.13 15.93 10.41
N ARG A 570 25.18 15.04 10.64
CA ARG A 570 24.70 14.71 11.99
C ARG A 570 25.78 14.13 12.90
N LYS A 571 26.66 13.28 12.37
CA LYS A 571 27.78 12.74 13.14
C LYS A 571 28.79 13.81 13.51
N GLN A 572 29.06 14.78 12.63
CA GLN A 572 29.88 15.93 12.96
C GLN A 572 29.19 16.82 13.99
N ALA A 573 27.90 17.13 13.85
CA ALA A 573 27.13 17.88 14.84
C ALA A 573 27.23 17.25 16.24
N ARG A 574 27.09 15.89 16.29
CA ARG A 574 27.29 15.14 17.54
C ARG A 574 28.68 15.31 18.11
N ARG A 575 29.76 15.23 17.29
CA ARG A 575 31.14 15.43 17.74
C ARG A 575 31.35 16.83 18.31
N MET A 576 30.75 17.86 17.68
CA MET A 576 30.79 19.22 18.18
C MET A 576 30.08 19.38 19.54
N ALA A 577 28.89 18.72 19.68
CA ALA A 577 28.17 18.68 20.96
C ALA A 577 28.95 17.95 22.06
N GLU A 578 29.81 16.99 21.71
CA GLU A 578 30.73 16.28 22.61
C GLU A 578 32.02 17.08 22.90
N GLY A 579 32.13 18.34 22.40
CA GLY A 579 33.24 19.25 22.65
C GLY A 579 34.38 19.21 21.62
N LYS A 580 34.23 18.45 20.52
CA LYS A 580 35.21 18.40 19.42
C LYS A 580 34.82 19.43 18.34
N THR A 581 35.33 20.64 18.41
CA THR A 581 34.96 21.75 17.52
C THR A 581 35.88 21.89 16.28
N GLU A 582 36.83 20.97 16.09
CA GLU A 582 37.73 20.99 14.96
C GLU A 582 37.00 20.80 13.63
N LYS A 583 37.43 21.48 12.57
CA LYS A 583 36.93 21.30 11.21
C LYS A 583 37.19 19.87 10.76
N LEU A 584 36.14 19.19 10.35
CA LEU A 584 36.19 17.82 9.85
C LEU A 584 36.34 17.85 8.32
N THR A 585 37.49 17.42 7.79
CA THR A 585 37.61 17.08 6.36
C THR A 585 37.15 15.63 6.14
N VAL A 586 36.14 15.44 5.33
CA VAL A 586 35.56 14.12 5.07
C VAL A 586 36.45 13.29 4.15
N THR A 587 37.14 12.28 4.71
CA THR A 587 38.00 11.33 3.96
C THR A 587 37.30 10.01 3.77
N LYS A 588 37.88 9.11 2.98
CA LYS A 588 37.34 7.73 2.75
C LYS A 588 37.21 6.95 4.06
N GLU A 589 38.20 7.12 4.97
CA GLU A 589 38.23 6.46 6.28
C GLU A 589 37.07 6.94 7.15
N ILE A 590 36.85 8.25 7.18
CA ILE A 590 35.77 8.90 7.91
C ILE A 590 34.41 8.46 7.34
N ILE A 591 34.29 8.33 6.02
CA ILE A 591 33.07 7.81 5.37
C ILE A 591 32.81 6.38 5.83
N GLN A 592 33.82 5.51 5.84
CA GLN A 592 33.67 4.14 6.30
C GLN A 592 33.35 4.07 7.79
N GLU A 593 33.94 4.89 8.61
CA GLU A 593 33.63 4.99 10.05
C GLU A 593 32.18 5.45 10.27
N PHE A 594 31.74 6.46 9.51
CA PHE A 594 30.43 7.08 9.71
C PHE A 594 29.28 6.32 9.05
N LEU A 595 29.49 5.78 7.86
CA LEU A 595 28.44 5.12 7.07
C LEU A 595 28.53 3.59 7.10
N GLY A 596 29.59 3.06 7.72
CA GLY A 596 29.88 1.62 7.75
C GLY A 596 30.65 1.15 6.52
N GLY A 597 30.87 -0.16 6.42
CA GLY A 597 31.59 -0.77 5.29
C GLY A 597 30.94 -0.51 3.93
N ILE A 598 31.72 -0.65 2.87
CA ILE A 598 31.31 -0.48 1.47
C ILE A 598 30.07 -1.35 1.18
N LYS A 599 29.01 -0.73 0.67
CA LYS A 599 27.73 -1.39 0.38
C LYS A 599 27.61 -1.87 -1.07
N VAL A 600 28.36 -1.24 -1.97
CA VAL A 600 28.29 -1.49 -3.42
C VAL A 600 29.69 -1.82 -3.93
N ARG A 601 29.91 -3.06 -4.33
CA ARG A 601 31.17 -3.57 -4.92
C ARG A 601 30.91 -4.02 -6.34
N VAL A 602 30.67 -3.10 -7.27
CA VAL A 602 30.14 -3.46 -8.59
C VAL A 602 31.25 -3.93 -9.53
N ASP A 603 32.37 -3.22 -9.56
CA ASP A 603 33.43 -3.45 -10.57
C ASP A 603 34.10 -4.83 -10.42
N THR A 604 34.37 -5.24 -9.17
CA THR A 604 34.95 -6.56 -8.87
C THR A 604 33.96 -7.70 -9.06
N GLU A 605 32.66 -7.44 -8.85
CA GLU A 605 31.61 -8.48 -8.94
C GLU A 605 31.38 -8.90 -10.39
N ILE A 606 31.29 -7.94 -11.35
CA ILE A 606 31.10 -8.24 -12.77
C ILE A 606 32.27 -9.03 -13.32
N ALA A 607 33.49 -8.55 -13.12
CA ALA A 607 34.69 -9.18 -13.64
C ALA A 607 34.91 -10.60 -13.04
N GLU A 608 34.54 -10.81 -11.78
CA GLU A 608 34.67 -12.13 -11.13
C GLU A 608 33.64 -13.14 -11.62
N ARG A 609 32.37 -12.74 -11.74
CA ARG A 609 31.27 -13.62 -12.13
C ARG A 609 31.39 -14.05 -13.60
N THR A 610 31.78 -13.14 -14.49
CA THR A 610 31.94 -13.44 -15.93
C THR A 610 33.16 -14.27 -16.28
N LYS A 611 34.05 -14.59 -15.34
CA LYS A 611 35.16 -15.56 -15.55
C LYS A 611 34.67 -16.97 -15.91
N ARG A 612 33.45 -17.31 -15.54
CA ARG A 612 32.86 -18.62 -15.81
C ARG A 612 32.02 -18.58 -17.09
N ALA A 613 32.17 -19.60 -17.92
CA ALA A 613 31.22 -19.80 -19.02
C ALA A 613 29.81 -19.98 -18.48
N GLY A 614 28.84 -19.48 -19.24
CA GLY A 614 27.44 -19.52 -18.84
C GLY A 614 26.96 -18.30 -18.03
N VAL A 615 27.80 -17.29 -17.79
CA VAL A 615 27.40 -16.06 -17.11
C VAL A 615 27.48 -14.87 -18.06
N ALA A 616 26.38 -14.16 -18.23
CA ALA A 616 26.30 -12.93 -19.03
C ALA A 616 25.66 -11.79 -18.22
N VAL A 617 25.98 -10.56 -18.61
CA VAL A 617 25.52 -9.36 -17.94
C VAL A 617 24.52 -8.64 -18.82
N GLY A 618 23.28 -8.55 -18.37
CA GLY A 618 22.22 -7.81 -19.00
C GLY A 618 21.98 -6.45 -18.33
N LEU A 619 21.19 -5.62 -18.98
CA LEU A 619 20.79 -4.30 -18.51
C LEU A 619 19.28 -4.27 -18.36
N ALA A 620 18.81 -3.93 -17.17
CA ALA A 620 17.39 -3.82 -16.86
C ALA A 620 17.00 -2.35 -16.60
N TRP A 621 15.79 -2.02 -16.94
CA TRP A 621 15.14 -0.78 -16.53
C TRP A 621 14.27 -1.09 -15.29
N THR A 622 14.29 -0.19 -14.31
CA THR A 622 13.42 -0.25 -13.14
C THR A 622 12.84 1.13 -12.83
N PRO A 623 11.75 1.24 -12.09
CA PRO A 623 11.22 2.54 -11.65
C PRO A 623 12.22 3.39 -10.84
N ALA A 624 13.26 2.76 -10.30
CA ALA A 624 14.36 3.44 -9.60
C ALA A 624 15.51 3.85 -10.52
N GLY A 625 15.43 3.57 -11.82
CA GLY A 625 16.46 3.77 -12.83
C GLY A 625 16.96 2.46 -13.43
N GLY A 626 18.04 2.52 -14.21
CA GLY A 626 18.67 1.32 -14.76
C GLY A 626 19.46 0.53 -13.72
N ASP A 627 19.50 -0.79 -13.89
CA ASP A 627 20.30 -1.72 -13.09
C ASP A 627 20.99 -2.78 -13.94
N VAL A 628 22.01 -3.42 -13.39
CA VAL A 628 22.77 -4.50 -14.00
C VAL A 628 22.18 -5.84 -13.56
N LEU A 629 21.93 -6.71 -14.53
CA LEU A 629 21.28 -7.99 -14.32
C LEU A 629 22.24 -9.12 -14.71
N PHE A 630 22.55 -10.00 -13.77
CA PHE A 630 23.29 -11.22 -14.08
C PHE A 630 22.34 -12.31 -14.58
N ILE A 631 22.74 -13.02 -15.62
CA ILE A 631 22.07 -14.21 -16.11
C ILE A 631 23.08 -15.37 -16.02
N GLU A 632 22.76 -16.34 -15.19
CA GLU A 632 23.59 -17.50 -14.93
C GLU A 632 22.94 -18.74 -15.53
N ALA A 633 23.58 -19.33 -16.48
CA ALA A 633 23.19 -20.61 -17.08
C ALA A 633 24.11 -21.75 -16.59
N ASN A 634 23.51 -22.86 -16.24
CA ASN A 634 24.23 -24.07 -15.85
C ASN A 634 23.68 -25.28 -16.58
N ARG A 635 24.53 -26.26 -16.83
CA ARG A 635 24.18 -27.55 -17.44
C ARG A 635 24.48 -28.73 -16.52
N MET A 636 23.58 -29.67 -16.51
CA MET A 636 23.71 -30.88 -15.75
C MET A 636 23.28 -32.09 -16.60
N LYS A 637 23.73 -33.29 -16.25
CA LYS A 637 23.29 -34.51 -16.92
C LYS A 637 21.79 -34.71 -16.65
N GLY A 638 21.01 -34.90 -17.72
CA GLY A 638 19.55 -34.96 -17.61
C GLY A 638 18.87 -35.59 -18.82
N LYS A 639 17.65 -35.19 -19.09
CA LYS A 639 16.81 -35.72 -20.19
C LYS A 639 16.33 -34.61 -21.15
N GLY A 640 17.02 -33.49 -21.22
CA GLY A 640 16.66 -32.35 -22.07
C GLY A 640 15.73 -31.37 -21.35
N GLY A 641 15.68 -31.37 -20.01
CA GLY A 641 14.87 -30.44 -19.22
C GLY A 641 15.38 -28.99 -19.30
N PHE A 642 14.47 -28.02 -19.27
CA PHE A 642 14.78 -26.59 -19.21
C PHE A 642 14.12 -25.97 -17.99
N THR A 643 14.91 -25.50 -17.06
CA THR A 643 14.45 -24.91 -15.80
C THR A 643 14.81 -23.43 -15.74
N MET A 644 13.87 -22.61 -15.29
CA MET A 644 14.03 -21.17 -15.16
C MET A 644 13.70 -20.75 -13.74
N THR A 645 14.55 -19.93 -13.11
CA THR A 645 14.33 -19.42 -11.73
C THR A 645 14.77 -17.97 -11.60
N GLY A 646 14.23 -17.23 -10.59
CA GLY A 646 14.60 -15.84 -10.30
C GLY A 646 13.45 -14.87 -10.24
N GLN A 647 12.21 -15.32 -9.98
CA GLN A 647 10.96 -14.52 -10.03
C GLN A 647 10.81 -13.78 -11.36
N ILE A 648 10.88 -14.54 -12.44
CA ILE A 648 10.75 -14.08 -13.82
C ILE A 648 9.28 -14.12 -14.25
N GLY A 649 8.79 -13.00 -14.83
CA GLY A 649 7.46 -12.90 -15.39
C GLY A 649 7.29 -13.65 -16.70
N GLU A 650 6.06 -13.68 -17.23
CA GLU A 650 5.69 -14.47 -18.40
C GLU A 650 6.45 -14.03 -19.66
N VAL A 651 6.55 -12.71 -19.92
CA VAL A 651 7.25 -12.16 -21.07
C VAL A 651 8.75 -12.53 -21.07
N MET A 652 9.37 -12.50 -19.91
CA MET A 652 10.77 -12.89 -19.74
C MET A 652 10.98 -14.40 -19.94
N GLN A 653 10.00 -15.23 -19.51
CA GLN A 653 10.03 -16.67 -19.76
C GLN A 653 9.91 -16.99 -21.26
N GLU A 654 9.02 -16.32 -21.99
CA GLU A 654 8.90 -16.44 -23.44
C GLU A 654 10.19 -16.04 -24.15
N SER A 655 10.84 -14.95 -23.71
CA SER A 655 12.12 -14.50 -24.23
C SER A 655 13.24 -15.54 -24.02
N MET A 656 13.24 -16.22 -22.87
CA MET A 656 14.16 -17.32 -22.59
C MET A 656 13.93 -18.52 -23.52
N GLN A 657 12.68 -18.87 -23.77
CA GLN A 657 12.32 -19.94 -24.68
C GLN A 657 12.71 -19.61 -26.13
N ALA A 658 12.50 -18.34 -26.56
CA ALA A 658 12.93 -17.87 -27.86
C ALA A 658 14.46 -17.94 -28.03
N ALA A 659 15.22 -17.52 -27.01
CA ALA A 659 16.67 -17.62 -26.96
C ALA A 659 17.16 -19.08 -27.08
N LEU A 660 16.59 -19.99 -26.29
CA LEU A 660 16.94 -21.41 -26.37
C LEU A 660 16.60 -22.01 -27.74
N THR A 661 15.44 -21.66 -28.29
CA THR A 661 15.01 -22.13 -29.60
C THR A 661 15.97 -21.67 -30.69
N TRP A 662 16.38 -20.39 -30.66
CA TRP A 662 17.36 -19.87 -31.60
C TRP A 662 18.71 -20.61 -31.48
N VAL A 663 19.23 -20.81 -30.27
CA VAL A 663 20.49 -21.55 -30.05
C VAL A 663 20.41 -22.98 -30.60
N ARG A 664 19.28 -23.66 -30.37
CA ARG A 664 19.06 -25.02 -30.90
C ARG A 664 18.99 -25.05 -32.41
N SER A 665 18.27 -24.11 -33.01
CA SER A 665 18.13 -24.02 -34.49
C SER A 665 19.45 -23.71 -35.20
N ASN A 666 20.38 -23.05 -34.49
CA ASN A 666 21.69 -22.66 -35.04
C ASN A 666 22.86 -23.43 -34.45
N ALA A 667 22.61 -24.61 -33.86
CA ALA A 667 23.62 -25.40 -33.15
C ALA A 667 24.90 -25.65 -33.97
N LEU A 668 24.74 -26.08 -35.20
CA LEU A 668 25.90 -26.38 -36.11
C LEU A 668 26.73 -25.13 -36.38
N SER A 669 26.09 -23.97 -36.66
CA SER A 669 26.81 -22.72 -36.89
C SER A 669 27.55 -22.20 -35.68
N LEU A 670 27.08 -22.58 -34.48
CA LEU A 670 27.73 -22.27 -33.19
C LEU A 670 28.81 -23.31 -32.82
N GLY A 671 29.06 -24.30 -33.66
CA GLY A 671 30.02 -25.39 -33.35
C GLY A 671 29.51 -26.39 -32.33
N LEU A 672 28.20 -26.51 -32.14
CA LEU A 672 27.57 -27.47 -31.25
C LEU A 672 27.02 -28.67 -32.01
N ALA A 673 26.88 -29.83 -31.35
CA ALA A 673 26.18 -30.97 -31.92
C ALA A 673 24.66 -30.65 -32.09
N GLU A 674 24.02 -31.21 -33.12
CA GLU A 674 22.56 -30.98 -33.34
C GLU A 674 21.71 -31.43 -32.15
N ASP A 675 22.16 -32.48 -31.44
CA ASP A 675 21.46 -33.07 -30.32
C ASP A 675 22.09 -32.68 -28.95
N PHE A 676 22.80 -31.53 -28.87
CA PHE A 676 23.52 -31.08 -27.67
C PHE A 676 22.64 -30.98 -26.41
N THR A 677 21.33 -30.88 -26.54
CA THR A 677 20.37 -30.82 -25.40
C THR A 677 19.84 -32.19 -24.98
N LYS A 678 20.12 -33.30 -25.71
CA LYS A 678 19.45 -34.58 -25.54
C LYS A 678 19.67 -35.23 -24.15
N ASP A 679 20.91 -35.18 -23.65
CA ASP A 679 21.27 -35.77 -22.37
C ASP A 679 21.69 -34.71 -21.32
N VAL A 680 21.24 -33.47 -21.51
CA VAL A 680 21.63 -32.31 -20.69
C VAL A 680 20.40 -31.52 -20.29
N ASP A 681 20.19 -31.37 -19.01
CA ASP A 681 19.25 -30.41 -18.46
C ASP A 681 19.94 -29.04 -18.31
N ILE A 682 19.26 -27.97 -18.72
CA ILE A 682 19.74 -26.61 -18.66
C ILE A 682 18.95 -25.86 -17.59
N HIS A 683 19.66 -25.15 -16.73
CA HIS A 683 19.03 -24.28 -15.74
C HIS A 683 19.54 -22.84 -15.94
N ILE A 684 18.61 -21.92 -16.20
CA ILE A 684 18.91 -20.48 -16.19
C ILE A 684 18.38 -19.89 -14.88
N HIS A 685 19.25 -19.17 -14.20
CA HIS A 685 18.92 -18.44 -12.98
C HIS A 685 19.21 -16.96 -13.16
N VAL A 686 18.24 -16.13 -12.75
CA VAL A 686 18.41 -14.67 -12.68
C VAL A 686 18.45 -14.27 -11.21
N PRO A 687 19.64 -14.01 -10.63
CA PRO A 687 19.80 -13.67 -9.22
C PRO A 687 18.96 -12.46 -8.77
N ALA A 688 18.93 -12.20 -7.45
CA ALA A 688 18.07 -11.23 -6.80
C ALA A 688 16.56 -11.60 -6.83
N GLY A 689 16.25 -12.84 -6.38
CA GLY A 689 14.90 -13.41 -6.36
C GLY A 689 13.87 -12.68 -5.48
N ALA A 690 14.25 -11.64 -4.75
CA ALA A 690 13.31 -10.78 -4.01
C ALA A 690 12.63 -9.71 -4.88
N ILE A 691 13.09 -9.52 -6.12
CA ILE A 691 12.59 -8.49 -7.05
C ILE A 691 11.98 -9.19 -8.27
N PRO A 692 10.67 -9.04 -8.53
CA PRO A 692 10.07 -9.53 -9.77
C PRO A 692 10.74 -8.90 -10.99
N LYS A 693 10.99 -9.70 -12.04
CA LYS A 693 11.62 -9.28 -13.28
C LYS A 693 10.76 -9.72 -14.44
N ASP A 694 10.44 -8.80 -15.33
CA ASP A 694 9.71 -9.11 -16.55
C ASP A 694 10.17 -8.24 -17.72
N GLY A 695 9.94 -8.71 -18.94
CA GLY A 695 10.23 -8.01 -20.16
C GLY A 695 11.15 -8.77 -21.12
N PRO A 696 11.06 -8.44 -22.44
CA PRO A 696 11.79 -9.18 -23.49
C PRO A 696 13.25 -8.74 -23.63
N SER A 697 13.66 -7.63 -23.04
CA SER A 697 14.95 -6.95 -23.28
C SER A 697 16.20 -7.72 -22.83
N ALA A 698 16.03 -8.84 -22.12
CA ALA A 698 17.13 -9.72 -21.70
C ALA A 698 17.41 -10.88 -22.69
N GLY A 699 16.66 -10.98 -23.78
CA GLY A 699 16.73 -12.10 -24.73
C GLY A 699 18.13 -12.32 -25.30
N VAL A 700 18.80 -11.25 -25.75
CA VAL A 700 20.20 -11.36 -26.26
C VAL A 700 21.17 -11.81 -25.17
N THR A 701 20.97 -11.38 -23.92
CA THR A 701 21.82 -11.77 -22.79
C THR A 701 21.64 -13.26 -22.46
N MET A 702 20.41 -13.75 -22.53
CA MET A 702 20.07 -15.15 -22.29
C MET A 702 20.66 -16.04 -23.38
N ALA A 703 20.53 -15.65 -24.66
CA ALA A 703 21.14 -16.36 -25.77
C ALA A 703 22.67 -16.41 -25.61
N THR A 704 23.30 -15.30 -25.26
CA THR A 704 24.75 -15.22 -25.03
C THR A 704 25.19 -16.10 -23.87
N ALA A 705 24.47 -16.12 -22.76
CA ALA A 705 24.77 -17.01 -21.62
C ALA A 705 24.64 -18.49 -22.00
N LEU A 706 23.62 -18.85 -22.79
CA LEU A 706 23.45 -20.22 -23.31
C LEU A 706 24.59 -20.62 -24.24
N VAL A 707 24.93 -19.77 -25.21
CA VAL A 707 26.05 -20.06 -26.13
C VAL A 707 27.36 -20.13 -25.39
N SER A 708 27.61 -19.20 -24.44
CA SER A 708 28.79 -19.23 -23.56
C SER A 708 28.91 -20.57 -22.82
N LEU A 709 27.80 -21.03 -22.22
CA LEU A 709 27.74 -22.28 -21.49
C LEU A 709 28.01 -23.49 -22.38
N MET A 710 27.40 -23.52 -23.56
CA MET A 710 27.50 -24.71 -24.43
C MET A 710 28.84 -24.80 -25.17
N THR A 711 29.42 -23.64 -25.49
CA THR A 711 30.77 -23.58 -26.11
C THR A 711 31.92 -23.55 -25.12
N ASP A 712 31.61 -23.51 -23.79
CA ASP A 712 32.57 -23.35 -22.70
C ASP A 712 33.51 -22.14 -22.84
N ARG A 713 32.94 -21.03 -23.40
CA ARG A 713 33.66 -19.79 -23.63
C ARG A 713 33.11 -18.71 -22.67
N PRO A 714 33.92 -18.16 -21.77
CA PRO A 714 33.47 -17.10 -20.89
C PRO A 714 33.17 -15.82 -21.68
N VAL A 715 32.17 -15.06 -21.22
CA VAL A 715 31.84 -13.74 -21.80
C VAL A 715 32.98 -12.76 -21.50
N ARG A 716 33.27 -11.86 -22.45
CA ARG A 716 34.28 -10.80 -22.28
C ARG A 716 34.03 -10.05 -20.97
N PRO A 717 35.03 -9.88 -20.12
CA PRO A 717 34.89 -9.14 -18.89
C PRO A 717 34.37 -7.71 -19.13
N LEU A 718 33.64 -7.14 -18.16
CA LEU A 718 33.10 -5.78 -18.19
C LEU A 718 32.28 -5.47 -19.46
N THR A 719 31.62 -6.51 -20.00
CA THR A 719 30.69 -6.37 -21.13
C THR A 719 29.27 -6.60 -20.67
N ALA A 720 28.38 -5.67 -21.01
CA ALA A 720 26.94 -5.78 -20.75
C ALA A 720 26.13 -5.59 -22.03
N MET A 721 24.92 -6.14 -22.07
CA MET A 721 24.10 -6.11 -23.27
C MET A 721 22.63 -5.98 -22.93
N THR A 722 21.85 -5.48 -23.89
CA THR A 722 20.39 -5.48 -23.85
C THR A 722 19.84 -5.59 -25.26
N GLY A 723 18.70 -6.23 -25.41
CA GLY A 723 18.01 -6.39 -26.69
C GLY A 723 17.01 -7.53 -26.62
N GLU A 724 15.94 -7.41 -27.38
CA GLU A 724 15.00 -8.49 -27.61
C GLU A 724 15.49 -9.36 -28.77
N ILE A 725 15.37 -10.68 -28.65
CA ILE A 725 15.76 -11.63 -29.68
C ILE A 725 14.51 -12.22 -30.35
N THR A 726 14.54 -12.28 -31.69
CA THR A 726 13.53 -13.03 -32.46
C THR A 726 13.99 -14.45 -32.75
N LEU A 727 13.05 -15.34 -33.12
CA LEU A 727 13.37 -16.71 -33.51
C LEU A 727 14.30 -16.79 -34.77
N SER A 728 14.30 -15.72 -35.58
CA SER A 728 15.20 -15.57 -36.73
C SER A 728 16.57 -14.97 -36.41
N GLY A 729 16.82 -14.63 -35.11
CA GLY A 729 18.07 -14.06 -34.65
C GLY A 729 18.23 -12.56 -34.84
N ASN A 730 17.17 -11.83 -35.23
CA ASN A 730 17.21 -10.38 -35.26
C ASN A 730 17.16 -9.80 -33.83
N VAL A 731 17.89 -8.72 -33.62
CA VAL A 731 17.92 -7.97 -32.37
C VAL A 731 17.02 -6.75 -32.47
N LEU A 732 15.92 -6.75 -31.74
CA LEU A 732 14.94 -5.68 -31.78
C LEU A 732 15.24 -4.58 -30.74
N PRO A 733 14.82 -3.33 -31.01
CA PRO A 733 15.04 -2.20 -30.13
C PRO A 733 14.28 -2.37 -28.81
N VAL A 734 14.82 -1.77 -27.75
CA VAL A 734 14.29 -1.85 -26.39
C VAL A 734 14.20 -0.47 -25.77
N GLY A 735 13.30 -0.31 -24.77
CA GLY A 735 13.14 0.94 -24.04
C GLY A 735 14.18 1.15 -22.93
N GLY A 736 14.25 2.39 -22.40
CA GLY A 736 15.08 2.76 -21.27
C GLY A 736 16.58 2.71 -21.55
N ILE A 737 17.00 3.05 -22.77
CA ILE A 737 18.41 2.95 -23.20
C ILE A 737 19.33 3.83 -22.34
N LYS A 738 18.92 5.07 -22.06
CA LYS A 738 19.74 5.98 -21.25
C LYS A 738 19.95 5.43 -19.83
N GLU A 739 18.90 5.01 -19.16
CA GLU A 739 18.98 4.46 -17.82
C GLU A 739 19.82 3.18 -17.77
N LYS A 740 19.63 2.30 -18.74
CA LYS A 740 20.41 1.07 -18.91
C LYS A 740 21.89 1.36 -19.13
N PHE A 741 22.19 2.31 -20.02
CA PHE A 741 23.57 2.72 -20.32
C PHE A 741 24.24 3.36 -19.11
N LEU A 742 23.57 4.28 -18.43
CA LEU A 742 24.10 4.90 -17.22
C LEU A 742 24.31 3.89 -16.06
N ALA A 743 23.45 2.85 -15.99
CA ALA A 743 23.66 1.76 -15.05
C ALA A 743 24.91 0.94 -15.39
N ALA A 744 25.11 0.61 -16.65
CA ALA A 744 26.32 -0.06 -17.12
C ALA A 744 27.58 0.75 -16.78
N LYS A 745 27.58 2.05 -17.08
CA LYS A 745 28.71 2.95 -16.77
C LYS A 745 28.97 3.02 -15.27
N ARG A 746 27.93 3.15 -14.42
CA ARG A 746 28.06 3.10 -12.96
C ARG A 746 28.62 1.78 -12.44
N ALA A 747 28.35 0.72 -13.14
CA ALA A 747 28.79 -0.63 -12.83
C ALA A 747 30.23 -0.93 -13.33
N GLY A 748 30.92 0.06 -13.88
CA GLY A 748 32.28 -0.12 -14.41
C GLY A 748 32.35 -0.93 -15.69
N VAL A 749 31.23 -1.06 -16.44
CA VAL A 749 31.19 -1.75 -17.73
C VAL A 749 31.94 -0.91 -18.76
N GLU A 750 32.85 -1.55 -19.49
CA GLU A 750 33.67 -0.92 -20.54
C GLU A 750 33.09 -1.10 -21.94
N THR A 751 32.31 -2.16 -22.14
CA THR A 751 31.68 -2.48 -23.43
C THR A 751 30.19 -2.69 -23.27
N VAL A 752 29.38 -1.93 -24.00
CA VAL A 752 27.92 -2.08 -24.02
C VAL A 752 27.46 -2.46 -25.42
N ILE A 753 26.66 -3.52 -25.52
CA ILE A 753 26.08 -3.98 -26.79
C ILE A 753 24.58 -3.60 -26.78
N LEU A 754 24.17 -2.81 -27.79
CA LEU A 754 22.82 -2.29 -27.95
C LEU A 754 22.24 -2.70 -29.31
N PRO A 755 20.92 -2.79 -29.45
CA PRO A 755 20.28 -2.96 -30.76
C PRO A 755 20.64 -1.80 -31.69
N ALA A 756 20.83 -2.11 -32.99
CA ALA A 756 21.18 -1.11 -34.00
C ALA A 756 20.13 0.02 -34.11
N ASP A 757 18.87 -0.33 -34.00
CA ASP A 757 17.74 0.62 -34.07
C ASP A 757 17.67 1.57 -32.85
N ASN A 758 18.36 1.26 -31.75
CA ASN A 758 18.48 2.16 -30.61
C ASN A 758 19.61 3.20 -30.74
N ARG A 759 20.33 3.24 -31.89
CA ARG A 759 21.39 4.24 -32.13
C ARG A 759 20.85 5.66 -31.96
N GLN A 760 19.68 5.94 -32.53
CA GLN A 760 19.05 7.26 -32.45
C GLN A 760 18.76 7.65 -30.99
N ASN A 761 18.31 6.71 -30.15
CA ASN A 761 18.07 6.98 -28.73
C ASN A 761 19.38 7.35 -28.00
N VAL A 762 20.48 6.70 -28.34
CA VAL A 762 21.80 7.04 -27.76
C VAL A 762 22.22 8.45 -28.18
N GLU A 763 22.09 8.81 -29.45
CA GLU A 763 22.47 10.11 -30.00
C GLU A 763 21.60 11.27 -29.47
N GLU A 764 20.30 11.02 -29.25
CA GLU A 764 19.35 12.04 -28.76
C GLU A 764 19.40 12.22 -27.24
N ASP A 765 19.59 11.12 -26.47
CA ASP A 765 19.39 11.11 -25.03
C ASP A 765 20.69 11.13 -24.22
N LEU A 766 21.81 10.74 -24.79
CA LEU A 766 23.10 10.69 -24.12
C LEU A 766 24.04 11.77 -24.64
N MET A 767 24.63 12.56 -23.72
CA MET A 767 25.65 13.54 -24.09
C MET A 767 27.01 12.85 -24.32
N PRO A 768 27.91 13.46 -25.13
CA PRO A 768 29.24 12.89 -25.37
C PRO A 768 30.03 12.57 -24.08
N GLU A 769 29.89 13.41 -23.06
CA GLU A 769 30.53 13.21 -21.76
C GLU A 769 29.98 11.98 -21.02
N GLN A 770 28.69 11.69 -21.24
CA GLN A 770 28.03 10.53 -20.62
C GLN A 770 28.47 9.22 -21.29
N THR A 771 28.77 9.20 -22.56
CA THR A 771 29.26 8.02 -23.31
C THR A 771 30.76 7.82 -23.21
N ALA A 772 31.50 8.86 -22.80
CA ALA A 772 32.96 8.77 -22.67
C ALA A 772 33.40 7.62 -21.74
N GLY A 773 34.42 6.88 -22.18
CA GLY A 773 34.99 5.74 -21.46
C GLY A 773 34.24 4.41 -21.60
N VAL A 774 33.17 4.37 -22.40
CA VAL A 774 32.43 3.10 -22.69
C VAL A 774 32.38 2.92 -24.20
N THR A 775 32.76 1.72 -24.66
CA THR A 775 32.65 1.34 -26.08
C THR A 775 31.24 0.83 -26.36
N ILE A 776 30.56 1.43 -27.33
CA ILE A 776 29.20 1.01 -27.71
C ILE A 776 29.28 0.22 -29.02
N HIS A 777 28.73 -1.00 -28.99
CA HIS A 777 28.54 -1.83 -30.18
C HIS A 777 27.05 -1.93 -30.52
N TYR A 778 26.74 -1.68 -31.78
CA TYR A 778 25.37 -1.80 -32.29
C TYR A 778 25.19 -3.10 -33.04
N ALA A 779 24.24 -3.91 -32.63
CA ALA A 779 23.98 -5.23 -33.22
C ALA A 779 22.58 -5.26 -33.84
N SER A 780 22.52 -5.75 -35.08
CA SER A 780 21.25 -6.02 -35.78
C SER A 780 20.85 -7.49 -35.65
N ARG A 781 21.84 -8.35 -35.47
CA ARG A 781 21.66 -9.79 -35.32
C ARG A 781 22.38 -10.29 -34.06
N ILE A 782 21.93 -11.44 -33.57
CA ILE A 782 22.53 -12.05 -32.38
C ILE A 782 23.99 -12.50 -32.66
N GLU A 783 24.31 -12.83 -33.89
CA GLU A 783 25.69 -13.19 -34.28
C GLU A 783 26.64 -12.01 -34.05
N ASP A 784 26.19 -10.76 -34.30
CA ASP A 784 26.96 -9.53 -34.01
C ASP A 784 27.23 -9.42 -32.51
N VAL A 785 26.21 -9.74 -31.69
CA VAL A 785 26.36 -9.73 -30.24
C VAL A 785 27.37 -10.76 -29.78
N LEU A 786 27.27 -11.98 -30.30
CA LEU A 786 28.17 -13.07 -29.94
C LEU A 786 29.62 -12.79 -30.36
N ALA A 787 29.84 -12.19 -31.56
CA ALA A 787 31.17 -11.83 -32.00
C ALA A 787 31.89 -10.84 -31.05
N VAL A 788 31.15 -9.93 -30.41
CA VAL A 788 31.70 -8.98 -29.45
C VAL A 788 31.83 -9.61 -28.07
N ALA A 789 30.79 -10.34 -27.64
CA ALA A 789 30.68 -10.87 -26.27
C ALA A 789 31.53 -12.11 -26.05
N LEU A 790 31.73 -12.94 -27.10
CA LEU A 790 32.46 -14.20 -27.05
C LEU A 790 33.60 -14.18 -28.09
N PRO A 791 34.66 -13.40 -27.82
CA PRO A 791 35.80 -13.33 -28.75
C PRO A 791 36.44 -14.69 -28.98
N ASN A 792 36.96 -14.91 -30.19
CA ASN A 792 37.64 -16.13 -30.53
C ASN A 792 38.81 -16.41 -29.55
N THR A 793 38.93 -17.64 -29.13
CA THR A 793 40.11 -18.04 -28.35
C THR A 793 41.33 -18.12 -29.25
N PRO A 794 42.56 -18.03 -28.69
CA PRO A 794 43.75 -18.24 -29.49
C PRO A 794 43.84 -19.62 -30.17
N ALA A 795 42.97 -20.56 -29.76
CA ALA A 795 42.83 -21.87 -30.42
C ALA A 795 41.92 -21.78 -31.67
N ASP A 796 40.90 -20.90 -31.65
CA ASP A 796 40.02 -20.68 -32.79
C ASP A 796 40.73 -19.87 -33.88
N GLU A 797 41.53 -18.86 -33.47
CA GLU A 797 42.39 -18.08 -34.40
C GLU A 797 43.36 -18.97 -35.18
N ARG A 798 43.98 -19.96 -34.48
CA ARG A 798 44.87 -20.95 -35.16
C ARG A 798 44.11 -21.87 -36.09
N LYS A 799 42.89 -22.26 -35.78
CA LYS A 799 42.04 -23.01 -36.72
C LYS A 799 41.62 -22.20 -37.94
N ASP A 800 41.25 -20.97 -37.72
CA ASP A 800 40.88 -20.06 -38.85
C ASP A 800 42.11 -19.76 -39.72
N GLU A 801 43.31 -19.62 -39.15
CA GLU A 801 44.54 -19.50 -39.91
C GLU A 801 44.86 -20.80 -40.70
N GLN A 802 44.73 -21.99 -40.10
CA GLN A 802 44.91 -23.26 -40.78
C GLN A 802 43.92 -23.45 -41.93
N VAL A 803 42.64 -23.12 -41.71
CA VAL A 803 41.61 -23.20 -42.76
C VAL A 803 41.89 -22.18 -43.88
N ARG A 804 42.36 -20.97 -43.55
CA ARG A 804 42.81 -19.99 -44.55
C ARG A 804 44.03 -20.45 -45.31
N GLU A 805 44.98 -21.06 -44.67
CA GLU A 805 46.15 -21.63 -45.36
C GLU A 805 45.77 -22.83 -46.25
N GLU A 806 44.86 -23.72 -45.80
CA GLU A 806 44.33 -24.81 -46.61
C GLU A 806 43.53 -24.31 -47.85
N VAL A 807 42.72 -23.29 -47.71
CA VAL A 807 41.96 -22.65 -48.81
C VAL A 807 42.90 -21.95 -49.77
N LEU A 808 43.95 -21.29 -49.28
CA LEU A 808 44.96 -20.65 -50.14
C LEU A 808 45.83 -21.70 -50.88
N GLN A 809 46.15 -22.80 -50.24
CA GLN A 809 46.84 -23.91 -50.87
C GLN A 809 45.98 -24.61 -51.95
N HIS A 810 44.67 -24.75 -51.73
CA HIS A 810 43.75 -25.29 -52.78
C HIS A 810 43.47 -24.33 -53.91
N ALA A 811 43.58 -23.01 -53.66
CA ALA A 811 43.43 -22.00 -54.70
C ALA A 811 44.69 -21.79 -55.57
N GLN A 812 45.85 -22.32 -55.15
CA GLN A 812 47.11 -22.27 -55.86
C GLN A 812 47.47 -23.61 -56.55
N ALA A 813 46.71 -24.67 -56.29
CA ALA A 813 46.78 -25.97 -56.98
C ALA A 813 45.70 -26.03 -58.09
#